data_3b577716f0395f8ca812699c303aa76b
#
_entry.id   3b577716f0395f8ca812699c303aa76b
#
_cell.length_a   1.000
_cell.length_b   1.000
_cell.length_c   1.000
_cell.angle_alpha   90.00
_cell.angle_beta   90.00
_cell.angle_gamma   90.00
#
_symmetry.space_group_name_H-M   'P 1'
#
loop_
_entity.id
_entity.type
_entity.pdbx_description
1 polymer ?
#
loop_
_entity_poly.entity_id
_entity_poly.type
_entity_poly.pdbx_seq_one_letter_code
_entity_poly.pdbx_strand_id
1 'polypeptide(L)'
;MAYEFPSESNLPFDLSNFITPELRNRIKWGSIIVALVAIYAALNFGRTIYTDYLWFDSVGYLGVFRTVLVTRLALFFGGGAIIGVLGGVSIYFAHRLAQGPVEMPLEAQTQRFLRKLFKWGSIVAVIAVAIVFGAIAASKWELFLKFENAVSFGVIEPVFGRDVGFYIFTLPLLDTIRGWFFTATIAVGVLTLLVYFINFNMRGVGFLFTGPLKIHISIIAAILMFTLAAGHWLDRWELVLSDSGVVYGAAYADVNARMPALLIMTIIAAVGGVLMIVNAYQRGIRVMVGAVALWILMSLILTVGWPNALQRFAVNPNEFTREAEYIERNINLTRNAFGLDTIRTQSYPAVPNLAPEVLAANAVTVENIRLWDNGPVSDVYKQIQKIRLYYDFNVADVDRYTVDGHYRQVMVAAREVSPDDLEAEAQTWVNRRLRYTHGFGIAMSPVTEFTTEGRPEFFAKDIPADGVIAVQAEEQSTPPETVIDNPRIYYGEQTREYVVVNTNTEELDYQAEGKEIRNNRYDGRGGVNVGSPLNRLAFAWHFGDLNLFISGEINSNSRIQYRRQIAERVSAIAPFLRLDKDPYIVAAEGRLFWIQDAYTTSDHFPYSDPVTDLADPSSDFNYIRNSVKITVDAYDGTPTFYVVDASDPLVQAYQSMFPKLFVPFEQMPESLKSHIRYPLDIFSVQAEKYLRYHMLDPRDFYNLEDIWRIATEKFGQGARELQPVEPYRAIMKLPGEDSAEFVLLTPYTRNDPPILAGWIAARNDAPNYGELVAFDFPKDRQLDSPEQIEAKIDNDPTISEWFTLRCQEGSECIRGNLLVLPMAFGDEFSLLYAEPIYLRAEGIDFPELKQVILATGTTVVMRGSVEEAVEALIGETLQATEAGDTQPVTAPDVPSSAVEEIDRAIEQLKESIRDLENALDRLTQGDQ
;
A
#
# COMPACT_ATOMS: atom_id res chain seq x y z
N MET A 1 -47.35 -31.32 39.01
CA MET A 1 -47.54 -30.18 39.89
C MET A 1 -47.63 -28.95 39.03
N ALA A 2 -48.82 -28.40 38.92
CA ALA A 2 -49.06 -27.11 38.24
C ALA A 2 -48.72 -26.02 39.26
N TYR A 3 -47.79 -25.14 38.92
CA TYR A 3 -47.59 -23.89 39.64
C TYR A 3 -48.63 -22.91 39.13
N GLU A 4 -49.66 -22.63 39.93
CA GLU A 4 -50.53 -21.49 39.79
C GLU A 4 -49.69 -20.22 40.17
N PHE A 5 -49.55 -19.32 39.20
CA PHE A 5 -49.10 -17.97 39.46
C PHE A 5 -50.34 -17.09 39.78
N PRO A 6 -50.21 -16.14 40.73
CA PRO A 6 -51.35 -15.32 41.14
C PRO A 6 -51.96 -14.51 39.98
N SER A 7 -53.25 -14.64 39.83
CA SER A 7 -54.06 -13.74 39.04
C SER A 7 -54.16 -12.39 39.73
N GLU A 8 -53.65 -11.37 39.07
CA GLU A 8 -53.81 -9.94 39.23
C GLU A 8 -52.47 -9.23 39.08
N SER A 9 -52.00 -9.16 37.85
CA SER A 9 -51.07 -8.08 37.48
C SER A 9 -51.84 -7.03 36.64
N ASN A 10 -52.21 -5.96 37.30
CA ASN A 10 -52.59 -4.72 36.63
C ASN A 10 -51.43 -4.30 35.71
N LEU A 11 -51.48 -4.65 34.45
CA LEU A 11 -50.57 -4.03 33.44
C LEU A 11 -50.98 -2.59 33.26
N PRO A 12 -50.10 -1.60 33.49
CA PRO A 12 -50.48 -0.17 33.44
C PRO A 12 -50.53 0.34 31.99
N PHE A 13 -50.89 -0.48 31.02
CA PHE A 13 -51.01 -0.06 29.62
C PHE A 13 -52.44 -0.35 29.10
N ASP A 14 -53.30 0.63 29.25
CA ASP A 14 -54.56 0.68 28.55
C ASP A 14 -54.35 0.98 27.07
N LEU A 15 -54.32 -0.03 26.24
CA LEU A 15 -54.13 0.06 24.79
C LEU A 15 -55.32 0.73 24.07
N SER A 16 -56.49 0.90 24.73
CA SER A 16 -57.63 1.55 24.12
C SER A 16 -57.46 3.08 23.93
N ASN A 17 -56.60 3.68 24.78
CA ASN A 17 -56.27 5.10 24.69
C ASN A 17 -55.10 5.41 23.72
N PHE A 18 -54.46 4.38 23.17
CA PHE A 18 -53.28 4.56 22.27
C PHE A 18 -53.65 4.86 20.80
N ILE A 19 -54.88 4.59 20.34
CA ILE A 19 -55.31 4.84 18.95
C ILE A 19 -56.15 6.13 18.89
N THR A 20 -55.55 7.23 19.24
CA THR A 20 -56.12 8.55 19.01
C THR A 20 -56.01 8.92 17.52
N PRO A 21 -56.95 9.79 17.01
CA PRO A 21 -56.79 10.37 15.67
C PRO A 21 -55.44 11.01 15.44
N GLU A 22 -54.78 11.49 16.49
CA GLU A 22 -53.41 12.03 16.47
C GLU A 22 -52.37 10.97 16.15
N LEU A 23 -52.46 9.76 16.70
CA LEU A 23 -51.50 8.67 16.40
C LEU A 23 -51.63 8.25 14.94
N ARG A 24 -52.87 8.18 14.40
CA ARG A 24 -53.09 7.90 12.98
C ARG A 24 -52.49 8.95 12.06
N ASN A 25 -52.53 10.22 12.45
CA ASN A 25 -51.86 11.32 11.74
C ASN A 25 -50.33 11.24 11.89
N ARG A 26 -49.82 10.98 13.08
CA ARG A 26 -48.36 10.77 13.29
C ARG A 26 -47.80 9.61 12.45
N ILE A 27 -48.51 8.49 12.35
CA ILE A 27 -48.15 7.36 11.48
C ILE A 27 -48.18 7.76 10.00
N LYS A 28 -49.18 8.54 9.53
CA LYS A 28 -49.21 9.04 8.16
C LYS A 28 -48.04 9.97 7.87
N TRP A 29 -47.77 10.93 8.75
CA TRP A 29 -46.65 11.84 8.59
C TRP A 29 -45.29 11.10 8.66
N GLY A 30 -45.19 10.14 9.58
CA GLY A 30 -43.98 9.25 9.65
C GLY A 30 -43.80 8.46 8.36
N SER A 31 -44.83 7.88 7.78
CA SER A 31 -44.72 7.15 6.50
C SER A 31 -44.35 8.05 5.31
N ILE A 32 -44.85 9.32 5.30
CA ILE A 32 -44.47 10.30 4.27
C ILE A 32 -42.98 10.67 4.43
N ILE A 33 -42.52 10.91 5.66
CA ILE A 33 -41.10 11.20 5.92
C ILE A 33 -40.20 10.02 5.48
N VAL A 34 -40.58 8.79 5.82
CA VAL A 34 -39.82 7.59 5.39
C VAL A 34 -39.80 7.45 3.87
N ALA A 35 -40.95 7.74 3.20
CA ALA A 35 -41.00 7.71 1.73
C ALA A 35 -40.07 8.80 1.11
N LEU A 36 -40.07 10.01 1.66
CA LEU A 36 -39.20 11.10 1.20
C LEU A 36 -37.74 10.77 1.40
N VAL A 37 -37.37 10.20 2.55
CA VAL A 37 -36.00 9.73 2.81
C VAL A 37 -35.59 8.61 1.83
N ALA A 38 -36.49 7.66 1.55
CA ALA A 38 -36.27 6.59 0.59
C ALA A 38 -36.07 7.13 -0.85
N ILE A 39 -36.91 8.12 -1.25
CA ILE A 39 -36.79 8.79 -2.55
C ILE A 39 -35.47 9.55 -2.64
N TYR A 40 -35.10 10.31 -1.61
CA TYR A 40 -33.81 11.00 -1.55
C TYR A 40 -32.62 10.03 -1.65
N ALA A 41 -32.67 8.93 -0.90
CA ALA A 41 -31.62 7.90 -0.95
C ALA A 41 -31.52 7.26 -2.35
N ALA A 42 -32.64 6.96 -3.00
CA ALA A 42 -32.69 6.42 -4.35
C ALA A 42 -32.13 7.41 -5.40
N LEU A 43 -32.51 8.69 -5.29
CA LEU A 43 -32.01 9.74 -6.17
C LEU A 43 -30.51 9.97 -5.97
N ASN A 44 -30.03 9.98 -4.71
CA ASN A 44 -28.61 10.10 -4.40
C ASN A 44 -27.79 8.91 -4.91
N PHE A 45 -28.33 7.70 -4.78
CA PHE A 45 -27.72 6.49 -5.35
C PHE A 45 -27.66 6.54 -6.88
N GLY A 46 -28.77 6.93 -7.51
CA GLY A 46 -28.84 7.12 -8.96
C GLY A 46 -27.87 8.18 -9.49
N ARG A 47 -27.75 9.30 -8.75
CA ARG A 47 -26.73 10.33 -9.04
C ARG A 47 -25.33 9.77 -9.00
N THR A 48 -24.96 9.02 -7.94
CA THR A 48 -23.61 8.43 -7.80
C THR A 48 -23.31 7.48 -8.97
N ILE A 49 -24.25 6.58 -9.31
CA ILE A 49 -24.08 5.68 -10.46
C ILE A 49 -23.90 6.49 -11.76
N TYR A 50 -24.66 7.58 -11.93
CA TYR A 50 -24.61 8.38 -13.15
C TYR A 50 -23.29 9.14 -13.27
N THR A 51 -22.81 9.78 -12.19
CA THR A 51 -21.52 10.50 -12.20
C THR A 51 -20.34 9.55 -12.37
N ASP A 52 -20.38 8.37 -11.72
CA ASP A 52 -19.36 7.34 -11.91
C ASP A 52 -19.38 6.75 -13.33
N TYR A 53 -20.56 6.49 -13.90
CA TYR A 53 -20.69 6.05 -15.30
C TYR A 53 -19.99 7.03 -16.26
N LEU A 54 -20.28 8.34 -16.12
CA LEU A 54 -19.69 9.38 -16.96
C LEU A 54 -18.16 9.44 -16.77
N TRP A 55 -17.68 9.27 -15.55
CA TRP A 55 -16.27 9.28 -15.26
C TRP A 55 -15.53 8.08 -15.85
N PHE A 56 -16.04 6.85 -15.60
CA PHE A 56 -15.46 5.63 -16.17
C PHE A 56 -15.45 5.62 -17.70
N ASP A 57 -16.47 6.23 -18.32
CA ASP A 57 -16.54 6.43 -19.77
C ASP A 57 -15.42 7.39 -20.23
N SER A 58 -15.21 8.50 -19.49
CA SER A 58 -14.19 9.50 -19.83
C SER A 58 -12.76 9.00 -19.70
N VAL A 59 -12.50 8.02 -18.83
CA VAL A 59 -11.17 7.39 -18.66
C VAL A 59 -11.00 6.11 -19.47
N GLY A 60 -12.02 5.66 -20.20
CA GLY A 60 -11.96 4.47 -21.08
C GLY A 60 -12.20 3.13 -20.39
N TYR A 61 -12.50 3.10 -19.09
CA TYR A 61 -12.65 1.86 -18.30
C TYR A 61 -14.10 1.51 -17.93
N LEU A 62 -15.05 1.87 -18.79
CA LEU A 62 -16.48 1.56 -18.59
C LEU A 62 -16.73 0.06 -18.39
N GLY A 63 -15.88 -0.82 -18.96
CA GLY A 63 -15.95 -2.27 -18.76
C GLY A 63 -15.82 -2.67 -17.30
N VAL A 64 -14.85 -2.10 -16.57
CA VAL A 64 -14.63 -2.35 -15.14
C VAL A 64 -15.87 -1.94 -14.34
N PHE A 65 -16.36 -0.71 -14.57
CA PHE A 65 -17.57 -0.21 -13.90
C PHE A 65 -18.78 -1.13 -14.11
N ARG A 66 -19.02 -1.58 -15.35
CA ARG A 66 -20.14 -2.48 -15.67
C ARG A 66 -20.01 -3.83 -14.96
N THR A 67 -18.82 -4.47 -15.02
CA THR A 67 -18.57 -5.76 -14.35
C THR A 67 -18.84 -5.64 -12.85
N VAL A 68 -18.27 -4.64 -12.18
CA VAL A 68 -18.47 -4.41 -10.74
C VAL A 68 -19.93 -4.12 -10.42
N LEU A 69 -20.58 -3.22 -11.16
CA LEU A 69 -21.98 -2.84 -10.92
C LEU A 69 -22.93 -4.03 -11.12
N VAL A 70 -22.79 -4.78 -12.23
CA VAL A 70 -23.64 -5.94 -12.51
C VAL A 70 -23.48 -7.02 -11.46
N THR A 71 -22.24 -7.33 -11.06
CA THR A 71 -21.95 -8.30 -10.00
C THR A 71 -22.54 -7.87 -8.66
N ARG A 72 -22.37 -6.60 -8.27
CA ARG A 72 -22.98 -6.04 -7.04
C ARG A 72 -24.50 -6.14 -7.07
N LEU A 73 -25.13 -5.80 -8.19
CA LEU A 73 -26.59 -5.89 -8.32
C LEU A 73 -27.07 -7.35 -8.29
N ALA A 74 -26.37 -8.27 -8.97
CA ALA A 74 -26.70 -9.69 -8.95
C ALA A 74 -26.61 -10.27 -7.54
N LEU A 75 -25.55 -9.96 -6.80
CA LEU A 75 -25.39 -10.38 -5.39
C LEU A 75 -26.40 -9.73 -4.48
N PHE A 76 -26.72 -8.45 -4.67
CA PHE A 76 -27.73 -7.72 -3.89
C PHE A 76 -29.12 -8.35 -4.05
N PHE A 77 -29.58 -8.54 -5.27
CA PHE A 77 -30.91 -9.12 -5.52
C PHE A 77 -30.94 -10.61 -5.23
N GLY A 78 -29.88 -11.35 -5.57
CA GLY A 78 -29.76 -12.77 -5.26
C GLY A 78 -29.76 -13.05 -3.75
N GLY A 79 -28.86 -12.41 -3.00
CA GLY A 79 -28.80 -12.51 -1.54
C GLY A 79 -30.07 -11.99 -0.87
N GLY A 80 -30.57 -10.84 -1.29
CA GLY A 80 -31.83 -10.27 -0.80
C GLY A 80 -33.04 -11.18 -1.07
N ALA A 81 -33.12 -11.80 -2.24
CA ALA A 81 -34.20 -12.73 -2.58
C ALA A 81 -34.16 -14.00 -1.72
N ILE A 82 -32.97 -14.58 -1.50
CA ILE A 82 -32.82 -15.76 -0.62
C ILE A 82 -33.37 -15.46 0.79
N ILE A 83 -32.95 -14.35 1.39
CA ILE A 83 -33.39 -13.96 2.73
C ILE A 83 -34.86 -13.49 2.73
N GLY A 84 -35.29 -12.80 1.70
CA GLY A 84 -36.71 -12.42 1.51
C GLY A 84 -37.64 -13.63 1.49
N VAL A 85 -37.24 -14.71 0.78
CA VAL A 85 -37.99 -15.98 0.74
C VAL A 85 -37.94 -16.69 2.09
N LEU A 86 -36.75 -16.88 2.67
CA LEU A 86 -36.58 -17.57 3.96
C LEU A 86 -37.33 -16.82 5.08
N GLY A 87 -37.17 -15.51 5.20
CA GLY A 87 -37.86 -14.66 6.17
C GLY A 87 -39.34 -14.59 5.91
N GLY A 88 -39.79 -14.46 4.67
CA GLY A 88 -41.19 -14.44 4.28
C GLY A 88 -41.93 -15.73 4.61
N VAL A 89 -41.30 -16.89 4.29
CA VAL A 89 -41.81 -18.22 4.63
C VAL A 89 -41.90 -18.37 6.14
N SER A 90 -40.81 -18.02 6.86
CA SER A 90 -40.76 -18.09 8.32
C SER A 90 -41.87 -17.27 8.99
N ILE A 91 -42.03 -16.02 8.57
CA ILE A 91 -43.04 -15.09 9.10
C ILE A 91 -44.48 -15.55 8.73
N TYR A 92 -44.66 -16.02 7.50
CA TYR A 92 -45.97 -16.59 7.09
C TYR A 92 -46.37 -17.74 8.04
N PHE A 93 -45.47 -18.67 8.30
CA PHE A 93 -45.75 -19.75 9.25
C PHE A 93 -45.91 -19.23 10.68
N ALA A 94 -45.12 -18.26 11.14
CA ALA A 94 -45.28 -17.66 12.47
C ALA A 94 -46.69 -17.00 12.61
N HIS A 95 -47.18 -16.28 11.65
CA HIS A 95 -48.54 -15.72 11.68
C HIS A 95 -49.63 -16.78 11.63
N ARG A 96 -49.44 -17.87 10.85
CA ARG A 96 -50.41 -18.94 10.69
C ARG A 96 -50.50 -19.87 11.90
N LEU A 97 -49.36 -20.18 12.47
CA LEU A 97 -49.21 -21.15 13.58
C LEU A 97 -49.42 -20.50 14.95
N ALA A 98 -49.28 -19.19 15.07
CA ALA A 98 -49.65 -18.45 16.28
C ALA A 98 -51.15 -18.31 16.48
N GLN A 99 -52.04 -19.15 15.89
CA GLN A 99 -53.47 -19.08 16.03
C GLN A 99 -53.93 -19.75 17.32
N GLY A 100 -54.85 -19.08 18.07
CA GLY A 100 -55.41 -19.58 19.33
C GLY A 100 -56.59 -18.68 19.76
N PRO A 101 -57.37 -19.03 20.80
CA PRO A 101 -58.44 -18.17 21.30
C PRO A 101 -57.96 -16.79 21.70
N VAL A 102 -58.79 -15.80 21.58
CA VAL A 102 -58.52 -14.38 21.89
C VAL A 102 -59.23 -14.07 23.20
N GLU A 103 -58.50 -13.68 24.23
CA GLU A 103 -59.00 -13.36 25.56
C GLU A 103 -59.09 -11.83 25.81
N MET A 104 -58.64 -10.99 24.89
CA MET A 104 -58.65 -9.54 25.07
C MET A 104 -59.98 -8.91 24.62
N PRO A 105 -60.66 -8.09 25.45
CA PRO A 105 -61.85 -7.34 25.08
C PRO A 105 -61.51 -6.05 24.31
N LEU A 106 -60.97 -6.21 23.14
CA LEU A 106 -60.77 -5.06 22.24
C LEU A 106 -61.91 -4.94 21.24
N GLU A 107 -62.37 -3.71 20.94
CA GLU A 107 -63.31 -3.44 19.87
C GLU A 107 -62.88 -4.11 18.56
N ALA A 108 -63.82 -4.78 17.87
CA ALA A 108 -63.55 -5.56 16.66
C ALA A 108 -62.87 -4.71 15.54
N GLN A 109 -63.05 -3.40 15.56
CA GLN A 109 -62.47 -2.48 14.60
C GLN A 109 -60.95 -2.21 14.90
N THR A 110 -60.61 -1.97 16.13
CA THR A 110 -59.25 -1.80 16.66
C THR A 110 -58.42 -3.05 16.44
N GLN A 111 -58.99 -4.23 16.76
CA GLN A 111 -58.29 -5.49 16.53
C GLN A 111 -58.00 -5.77 15.06
N ARG A 112 -58.90 -5.43 14.14
CA ARG A 112 -58.69 -5.54 12.68
C ARG A 112 -57.59 -4.61 12.19
N PHE A 113 -57.56 -3.37 12.73
CA PHE A 113 -56.53 -2.39 12.40
C PHE A 113 -55.13 -2.85 12.88
N LEU A 114 -54.99 -3.25 14.13
CA LEU A 114 -53.75 -3.74 14.71
C LEU A 114 -53.21 -4.97 13.97
N ARG A 115 -54.10 -5.92 13.63
CA ARG A 115 -53.69 -7.11 12.83
C ARG A 115 -53.16 -6.72 11.44
N LYS A 116 -53.79 -5.76 10.77
CA LYS A 116 -53.32 -5.25 9.47
C LYS A 116 -51.97 -4.54 9.61
N LEU A 117 -51.88 -3.62 10.59
CA LEU A 117 -50.63 -2.89 10.87
C LEU A 117 -49.47 -3.84 11.17
N PHE A 118 -49.71 -4.81 12.01
CA PHE A 118 -48.69 -5.79 12.36
C PHE A 118 -48.29 -6.71 11.19
N LYS A 119 -49.25 -7.15 10.38
CA LYS A 119 -48.97 -7.95 9.17
C LYS A 119 -48.13 -7.15 8.16
N TRP A 120 -48.51 -5.88 7.90
CA TRP A 120 -47.71 -5.03 7.01
C TRP A 120 -46.37 -4.67 7.63
N GLY A 121 -46.30 -4.38 8.92
CA GLY A 121 -45.07 -4.12 9.64
C GLY A 121 -44.09 -5.28 9.58
N SER A 122 -44.56 -6.53 9.71
CA SER A 122 -43.69 -7.74 9.59
C SER A 122 -43.21 -7.96 8.14
N ILE A 123 -44.00 -7.62 7.11
CA ILE A 123 -43.56 -7.66 5.71
C ILE A 123 -42.48 -6.61 5.48
N VAL A 124 -42.68 -5.40 5.97
CA VAL A 124 -41.64 -4.32 5.86
C VAL A 124 -40.37 -4.72 6.58
N ALA A 125 -40.46 -5.37 7.76
CA ALA A 125 -39.29 -5.87 8.49
C ALA A 125 -38.52 -6.94 7.69
N VAL A 126 -39.24 -7.87 7.02
CA VAL A 126 -38.56 -8.87 6.13
C VAL A 126 -37.85 -8.17 4.97
N ILE A 127 -38.52 -7.20 4.33
CA ILE A 127 -37.92 -6.44 3.23
C ILE A 127 -36.68 -5.68 3.72
N ALA A 128 -36.73 -5.07 4.91
CA ALA A 128 -35.59 -4.37 5.49
C ALA A 128 -34.42 -5.32 5.76
N VAL A 129 -34.68 -6.49 6.35
CA VAL A 129 -33.65 -7.54 6.56
C VAL A 129 -33.09 -8.03 5.21
N ALA A 130 -33.95 -8.27 4.20
CA ALA A 130 -33.51 -8.68 2.86
C ALA A 130 -32.64 -7.61 2.17
N ILE A 131 -32.95 -6.33 2.32
CA ILE A 131 -32.12 -5.23 1.81
C ILE A 131 -30.75 -5.22 2.50
N VAL A 132 -30.71 -5.33 3.83
CA VAL A 132 -29.45 -5.32 4.59
C VAL A 132 -28.56 -6.48 4.18
N PHE A 133 -29.08 -7.70 4.16
CA PHE A 133 -28.30 -8.88 3.79
C PHE A 133 -27.97 -8.92 2.29
N GLY A 134 -28.81 -8.36 1.44
CA GLY A 134 -28.48 -8.11 0.03
C GLY A 134 -27.31 -7.13 -0.12
N ALA A 135 -27.27 -6.05 0.65
CA ALA A 135 -26.18 -5.08 0.64
C ALA A 135 -24.87 -5.71 1.16
N ILE A 136 -24.93 -6.53 2.21
CA ILE A 136 -23.78 -7.31 2.71
C ILE A 136 -23.26 -8.26 1.62
N ALA A 137 -24.14 -9.00 0.93
CA ALA A 137 -23.73 -9.86 -0.17
C ALA A 137 -23.08 -9.05 -1.32
N ALA A 138 -23.65 -7.90 -1.68
CA ALA A 138 -23.12 -7.03 -2.73
C ALA A 138 -21.73 -6.46 -2.38
N SER A 139 -21.39 -6.23 -1.11
CA SER A 139 -20.07 -5.77 -0.69
C SER A 139 -18.96 -6.81 -0.94
N LYS A 140 -19.31 -8.08 -1.10
CA LYS A 140 -18.36 -9.20 -1.32
C LYS A 140 -18.18 -9.55 -2.81
N TRP A 141 -18.42 -8.58 -3.70
CA TRP A 141 -18.35 -8.75 -5.16
C TRP A 141 -16.97 -9.24 -5.64
N GLU A 142 -15.90 -8.77 -5.02
CA GLU A 142 -14.52 -9.12 -5.36
C GLU A 142 -14.22 -10.60 -5.06
N LEU A 143 -14.57 -11.07 -3.86
CA LEU A 143 -14.42 -12.49 -3.49
C LEU A 143 -15.18 -13.42 -4.45
N PHE A 144 -16.37 -12.99 -4.89
CA PHE A 144 -17.16 -13.76 -5.85
C PHE A 144 -16.46 -13.83 -7.21
N LEU A 145 -15.96 -12.69 -7.72
CA LEU A 145 -15.24 -12.66 -8.99
C LEU A 145 -13.90 -13.40 -8.92
N LYS A 146 -13.16 -13.30 -7.79
CA LYS A 146 -11.94 -14.07 -7.56
C LYS A 146 -12.20 -15.57 -7.62
N PHE A 147 -13.28 -16.04 -7.01
CA PHE A 147 -13.67 -17.45 -7.05
C PHE A 147 -14.02 -17.90 -8.49
N GLU A 148 -14.79 -17.11 -9.24
CA GLU A 148 -15.21 -17.44 -10.61
C GLU A 148 -14.01 -17.52 -11.58
N ASN A 149 -12.97 -16.72 -11.31
CA ASN A 149 -11.76 -16.63 -12.13
C ASN A 149 -10.53 -17.20 -11.43
N ALA A 150 -10.70 -18.19 -10.55
CA ALA A 150 -9.62 -18.79 -9.78
C ALA A 150 -8.52 -19.39 -10.68
N VAL A 151 -7.26 -19.12 -10.35
CA VAL A 151 -6.07 -19.61 -11.03
C VAL A 151 -5.23 -20.45 -10.06
N SER A 152 -4.56 -21.49 -10.57
CA SER A 152 -3.64 -22.30 -9.76
C SER A 152 -2.36 -21.53 -9.48
N PHE A 153 -1.88 -21.56 -8.22
CA PHE A 153 -0.57 -21.03 -7.86
C PHE A 153 0.59 -21.97 -8.20
N GLY A 154 0.30 -23.25 -8.52
CA GLY A 154 1.34 -24.24 -8.77
C GLY A 154 2.12 -24.66 -7.52
N VAL A 155 1.77 -24.12 -6.36
CA VAL A 155 2.36 -24.43 -5.06
C VAL A 155 1.36 -25.26 -4.25
N ILE A 156 1.80 -26.41 -3.77
CA ILE A 156 0.95 -27.34 -3.01
C ILE A 156 1.19 -27.15 -1.51
N GLU A 157 0.13 -26.88 -0.78
CA GLU A 157 0.13 -26.84 0.69
C GLU A 157 0.31 -28.26 1.26
N PRO A 158 1.30 -28.49 2.14
CA PRO A 158 1.74 -29.85 2.48
C PRO A 158 0.83 -30.64 3.43
N VAL A 159 -0.09 -30.00 4.19
CA VAL A 159 -0.96 -30.70 5.17
C VAL A 159 -2.17 -31.35 4.49
N PHE A 160 -2.83 -30.62 3.60
CA PHE A 160 -4.02 -31.10 2.90
C PHE A 160 -3.77 -31.47 1.44
N GLY A 161 -2.56 -31.21 0.90
CA GLY A 161 -2.20 -31.48 -0.48
C GLY A 161 -3.00 -30.66 -1.49
N ARG A 162 -3.43 -29.45 -1.14
CA ARG A 162 -4.19 -28.56 -2.00
C ARG A 162 -3.31 -27.45 -2.54
N ASP A 163 -3.64 -27.00 -3.76
CA ASP A 163 -3.04 -25.80 -4.34
C ASP A 163 -3.35 -24.57 -3.48
N VAL A 164 -2.38 -23.67 -3.33
CA VAL A 164 -2.52 -22.39 -2.59
C VAL A 164 -3.70 -21.57 -3.09
N GLY A 165 -4.02 -21.64 -4.40
CA GLY A 165 -5.18 -20.96 -4.97
C GLY A 165 -6.52 -21.36 -4.35
N PHE A 166 -6.65 -22.58 -3.76
CA PHE A 166 -7.82 -22.92 -2.99
C PHE A 166 -8.02 -22.00 -1.77
N TYR A 167 -6.94 -21.71 -1.06
CA TYR A 167 -6.98 -20.86 0.15
C TYR A 167 -7.22 -19.39 -0.17
N ILE A 168 -6.72 -18.91 -1.30
CA ILE A 168 -6.84 -17.51 -1.71
C ILE A 168 -8.17 -17.22 -2.42
N PHE A 169 -8.63 -18.12 -3.30
CA PHE A 169 -9.80 -17.86 -4.15
C PHE A 169 -11.08 -18.53 -3.64
N THR A 170 -10.99 -19.75 -3.09
CA THR A 170 -12.17 -20.57 -2.81
C THR A 170 -12.58 -20.50 -1.33
N LEU A 171 -11.66 -20.74 -0.42
CA LEU A 171 -11.94 -20.81 1.02
C LEU A 171 -12.55 -19.51 1.59
N PRO A 172 -12.08 -18.29 1.26
CA PRO A 172 -12.65 -17.06 1.77
C PRO A 172 -14.10 -16.83 1.34
N LEU A 173 -14.47 -17.25 0.13
CA LEU A 173 -15.86 -17.18 -0.33
C LEU A 173 -16.75 -18.17 0.41
N LEU A 174 -16.29 -19.41 0.60
CA LEU A 174 -17.05 -20.43 1.32
C LEU A 174 -17.31 -20.02 2.78
N ASP A 175 -16.29 -19.49 3.46
CA ASP A 175 -16.45 -18.98 4.83
C ASP A 175 -17.37 -17.75 4.87
N THR A 176 -17.21 -16.82 3.96
CA THR A 176 -18.11 -15.66 3.81
C THR A 176 -19.57 -16.10 3.62
N ILE A 177 -19.84 -17.05 2.74
CA ILE A 177 -21.20 -17.56 2.51
C ILE A 177 -21.74 -18.22 3.79
N ARG A 178 -20.94 -19.02 4.46
CA ARG A 178 -21.29 -19.68 5.74
C ARG A 178 -21.62 -18.63 6.81
N GLY A 179 -20.75 -17.66 7.04
CA GLY A 179 -20.94 -16.58 8.01
C GLY A 179 -22.15 -15.71 7.71
N TRP A 180 -22.36 -15.35 6.44
CA TRP A 180 -23.51 -14.59 5.96
C TRP A 180 -24.83 -15.37 6.19
N PHE A 181 -24.85 -16.66 5.85
CA PHE A 181 -26.03 -17.51 6.05
C PHE A 181 -26.35 -17.74 7.53
N PHE A 182 -25.33 -17.92 8.36
CA PHE A 182 -25.46 -18.08 9.81
C PHE A 182 -26.09 -16.84 10.46
N THR A 183 -25.54 -15.65 10.17
CA THR A 183 -26.04 -14.39 10.72
C THR A 183 -27.44 -14.05 10.20
N ALA A 184 -27.71 -14.34 8.93
CA ALA A 184 -29.03 -14.17 8.33
C ALA A 184 -30.07 -15.08 9.00
N THR A 185 -29.70 -16.33 9.29
CA THR A 185 -30.60 -17.27 9.98
C THR A 185 -30.91 -16.80 11.41
N ILE A 186 -29.94 -16.25 12.13
CA ILE A 186 -30.17 -15.60 13.43
C ILE A 186 -31.14 -14.43 13.31
N ALA A 187 -30.91 -13.53 12.34
CA ALA A 187 -31.78 -12.35 12.14
C ALA A 187 -33.21 -12.75 11.82
N VAL A 188 -33.42 -13.74 10.94
CA VAL A 188 -34.75 -14.30 10.63
C VAL A 188 -35.36 -14.96 11.86
N GLY A 189 -34.54 -15.70 12.68
CA GLY A 189 -34.96 -16.31 13.91
C GLY A 189 -35.46 -15.31 14.96
N VAL A 190 -34.70 -14.24 15.18
CA VAL A 190 -35.08 -13.13 16.08
C VAL A 190 -36.37 -12.46 15.61
N LEU A 191 -36.49 -12.16 14.31
CA LEU A 191 -37.70 -11.55 13.74
C LEU A 191 -38.91 -12.50 13.90
N THR A 192 -38.72 -13.78 13.69
CA THR A 192 -39.76 -14.84 13.89
C THR A 192 -40.24 -14.89 15.34
N LEU A 193 -39.31 -14.90 16.30
CA LEU A 193 -39.62 -14.85 17.72
C LEU A 193 -40.40 -13.57 18.10
N LEU A 194 -39.98 -12.44 17.57
CA LEU A 194 -40.64 -11.16 17.77
C LEU A 194 -42.13 -11.22 17.24
N VAL A 195 -42.31 -11.82 16.06
CA VAL A 195 -43.65 -12.04 15.50
C VAL A 195 -44.52 -12.92 16.38
N TYR A 196 -44.00 -14.01 16.93
CA TYR A 196 -44.71 -14.83 17.88
C TYR A 196 -45.01 -14.07 19.18
N PHE A 197 -44.03 -13.36 19.72
CA PHE A 197 -44.17 -12.56 20.94
C PHE A 197 -45.31 -11.50 20.79
N ILE A 198 -45.30 -10.74 19.72
CA ILE A 198 -46.35 -9.74 19.48
C ILE A 198 -47.71 -10.40 19.26
N ASN A 199 -47.75 -11.51 18.48
CA ASN A 199 -49.04 -12.23 18.30
C ASN A 199 -49.64 -12.76 19.59
N PHE A 200 -48.85 -13.29 20.50
CA PHE A 200 -49.30 -13.78 21.80
C PHE A 200 -49.76 -12.62 22.69
N ASN A 201 -49.00 -11.55 22.78
CA ASN A 201 -49.40 -10.36 23.56
C ASN A 201 -50.68 -9.69 23.02
N MET A 202 -50.84 -9.61 21.70
CA MET A 202 -52.06 -9.07 21.09
C MET A 202 -53.32 -9.90 21.37
N ARG A 203 -53.17 -11.09 21.89
CA ARG A 203 -54.25 -12.03 22.29
C ARG A 203 -54.47 -12.08 23.80
N GLY A 204 -53.64 -11.38 24.59
CA GLY A 204 -53.74 -11.38 26.06
C GLY A 204 -53.19 -12.62 26.76
N VAL A 205 -52.61 -13.56 26.05
CA VAL A 205 -52.13 -14.87 26.60
C VAL A 205 -50.66 -14.86 27.09
N GLY A 206 -49.97 -13.73 27.03
CA GLY A 206 -48.55 -13.68 27.37
C GLY A 206 -47.69 -14.56 26.44
N PHE A 207 -46.41 -14.71 26.75
CA PHE A 207 -45.49 -15.52 25.91
C PHE A 207 -45.62 -17.02 26.32
N LEU A 208 -46.24 -17.85 25.46
CA LEU A 208 -46.41 -19.25 25.67
C LEU A 208 -45.58 -20.12 24.74
N PHE A 209 -44.90 -21.14 25.28
CA PHE A 209 -44.13 -22.10 24.52
C PHE A 209 -45.08 -23.17 23.90
N THR A 210 -45.75 -22.77 22.82
CA THR A 210 -46.69 -23.66 22.11
C THR A 210 -46.00 -24.70 21.25
N GLY A 211 -46.68 -25.81 20.91
CA GLY A 211 -46.12 -26.85 20.03
C GLY A 211 -45.62 -26.31 18.67
N PRO A 212 -46.41 -25.49 17.97
CA PRO A 212 -45.96 -24.87 16.71
C PRO A 212 -44.74 -23.95 16.84
N LEU A 213 -44.67 -23.12 17.90
CA LEU A 213 -43.48 -22.26 18.16
C LEU A 213 -42.24 -23.10 18.35
N LYS A 214 -42.38 -24.20 19.13
CA LYS A 214 -41.29 -25.14 19.38
C LYS A 214 -40.78 -25.78 18.08
N ILE A 215 -41.68 -26.28 17.20
CA ILE A 215 -41.30 -26.84 15.90
C ILE A 215 -40.51 -25.80 15.08
N HIS A 216 -41.00 -24.57 15.02
CA HIS A 216 -40.37 -23.53 14.25
C HIS A 216 -38.99 -23.18 14.78
N ILE A 217 -38.83 -22.99 16.11
CA ILE A 217 -37.51 -22.72 16.72
C ILE A 217 -36.57 -23.92 16.53
N SER A 218 -37.08 -25.15 16.64
CA SER A 218 -36.29 -26.36 16.41
C SER A 218 -35.73 -26.44 14.98
N ILE A 219 -36.51 -26.04 13.97
CA ILE A 219 -36.05 -25.98 12.58
C ILE A 219 -34.97 -24.90 12.40
N ILE A 220 -35.16 -23.69 12.95
CA ILE A 220 -34.16 -22.64 12.91
C ILE A 220 -32.86 -23.09 13.62
N ALA A 221 -32.99 -23.69 14.80
CA ALA A 221 -31.84 -24.22 15.55
C ALA A 221 -31.13 -25.36 14.79
N ALA A 222 -31.87 -26.22 14.07
CA ALA A 222 -31.27 -27.25 13.21
C ALA A 222 -30.44 -26.63 12.09
N ILE A 223 -30.95 -25.59 11.41
CA ILE A 223 -30.22 -24.83 10.35
C ILE A 223 -28.94 -24.25 10.95
N LEU A 224 -29.01 -23.63 12.13
CA LEU A 224 -27.83 -23.03 12.79
C LEU A 224 -26.82 -24.13 13.15
N MET A 225 -27.24 -25.29 13.67
CA MET A 225 -26.32 -26.37 13.98
C MET A 225 -25.67 -26.98 12.73
N PHE A 226 -26.36 -27.10 11.60
CA PHE A 226 -25.76 -27.55 10.35
C PHE A 226 -24.78 -26.51 9.80
N THR A 227 -25.09 -25.22 9.96
CA THR A 227 -24.18 -24.17 9.57
C THR A 227 -22.92 -24.13 10.45
N LEU A 228 -23.04 -24.42 11.75
CA LEU A 228 -21.88 -24.62 12.65
C LEU A 228 -21.07 -25.85 12.24
N ALA A 229 -21.73 -26.97 11.85
CA ALA A 229 -21.03 -28.14 11.35
C ALA A 229 -20.22 -27.80 10.07
N ALA A 230 -20.81 -27.03 9.14
CA ALA A 230 -20.10 -26.54 7.97
C ALA A 230 -18.93 -25.62 8.36
N GLY A 231 -19.09 -24.77 9.39
CA GLY A 231 -18.02 -23.94 9.92
C GLY A 231 -16.85 -24.79 10.41
N HIS A 232 -17.07 -25.70 11.36
CA HIS A 232 -15.99 -26.57 11.84
C HIS A 232 -15.32 -27.43 10.74
N TRP A 233 -16.04 -27.70 9.66
CA TRP A 233 -15.45 -28.35 8.49
C TRP A 233 -14.52 -27.42 7.72
N LEU A 234 -14.86 -26.12 7.55
CA LEU A 234 -14.04 -25.12 6.90
C LEU A 234 -12.85 -24.70 7.78
N ASP A 235 -13.09 -24.48 9.08
CA ASP A 235 -12.08 -24.07 10.08
C ASP A 235 -10.85 -25.02 10.07
N ARG A 236 -11.00 -26.28 9.64
CA ARG A 236 -9.85 -27.19 9.48
C ARG A 236 -8.86 -26.74 8.43
N TRP A 237 -9.35 -26.19 7.31
CA TRP A 237 -8.47 -25.67 6.27
C TRP A 237 -7.82 -24.33 6.64
N GLU A 238 -8.46 -23.57 7.52
CA GLU A 238 -7.92 -22.33 8.05
C GLU A 238 -6.77 -22.54 9.04
N LEU A 239 -6.58 -23.76 9.57
CA LEU A 239 -5.46 -24.06 10.48
C LEU A 239 -4.09 -23.78 9.86
N VAL A 240 -3.93 -23.85 8.55
CA VAL A 240 -2.66 -23.52 7.89
C VAL A 240 -2.35 -22.00 7.88
N LEU A 241 -3.30 -21.20 8.39
CA LEU A 241 -3.18 -19.75 8.63
C LEU A 241 -3.17 -19.44 10.15
N SER A 242 -2.91 -20.44 11.00
CA SER A 242 -2.89 -20.28 12.47
C SER A 242 -1.64 -19.54 12.94
N ASP A 243 -1.78 -18.73 13.99
CA ASP A 243 -0.69 -18.04 14.70
C ASP A 243 -0.33 -18.70 16.04
N SER A 244 -0.84 -19.92 16.30
CA SER A 244 -0.77 -20.57 17.60
C SER A 244 0.53 -21.30 17.91
N GLY A 245 1.42 -21.48 16.93
CA GLY A 245 2.69 -22.19 17.02
C GLY A 245 3.90 -21.31 17.27
N VAL A 246 5.10 -21.88 17.08
CA VAL A 246 6.38 -21.14 17.10
C VAL A 246 6.51 -20.22 15.89
N VAL A 247 5.88 -20.59 14.79
CA VAL A 247 5.82 -19.88 13.51
C VAL A 247 4.39 -19.83 13.02
N TYR A 248 4.10 -18.93 12.09
CA TYR A 248 2.80 -18.84 11.43
C TYR A 248 2.53 -20.09 10.56
N GLY A 249 1.31 -20.60 10.63
CA GLY A 249 0.85 -21.81 9.97
C GLY A 249 0.43 -22.89 10.98
N ALA A 250 -0.05 -24.03 10.46
CA ALA A 250 -0.45 -25.16 11.32
C ALA A 250 0.76 -25.76 12.04
N ALA A 251 0.76 -25.71 13.38
CA ALA A 251 1.77 -26.30 14.23
C ALA A 251 1.46 -27.79 14.55
N TYR A 252 2.36 -28.47 15.27
CA TYR A 252 2.17 -29.84 15.68
C TYR A 252 0.85 -30.05 16.43
N ALA A 253 0.50 -29.17 17.35
CA ALA A 253 -0.75 -29.25 18.12
C ALA A 253 -1.99 -29.02 17.23
N ASP A 254 -1.89 -28.18 16.20
CA ASP A 254 -2.97 -27.94 15.24
C ASP A 254 -3.28 -29.19 14.43
N VAL A 255 -2.26 -29.83 13.87
CA VAL A 255 -2.43 -31.04 13.03
C VAL A 255 -2.86 -32.26 13.86
N ASN A 256 -2.29 -32.44 15.07
CA ASN A 256 -2.49 -33.66 15.85
C ASN A 256 -3.62 -33.58 16.90
N ALA A 257 -4.08 -32.37 17.25
CA ALA A 257 -5.18 -32.21 18.19
C ALA A 257 -6.32 -31.34 17.63
N ARG A 258 -6.05 -30.11 17.13
CA ARG A 258 -7.11 -29.19 16.71
C ARG A 258 -7.83 -29.65 15.45
N MET A 259 -7.12 -30.19 14.47
CA MET A 259 -7.71 -30.72 13.24
C MET A 259 -8.66 -31.92 13.50
N PRO A 260 -8.26 -32.98 14.22
CA PRO A 260 -9.20 -34.05 14.56
C PRO A 260 -10.32 -33.57 15.49
N ALA A 261 -10.07 -32.62 16.40
CA ALA A 261 -11.10 -32.00 17.23
C ALA A 261 -12.19 -31.33 16.39
N LEU A 262 -11.83 -30.55 15.40
CA LEU A 262 -12.76 -29.87 14.47
C LEU A 262 -13.57 -30.89 13.65
N LEU A 263 -12.97 -32.03 13.25
CA LEU A 263 -13.70 -33.09 12.58
C LEU A 263 -14.76 -33.71 13.50
N ILE A 264 -14.40 -33.99 14.77
CA ILE A 264 -15.33 -34.49 15.78
C ILE A 264 -16.44 -33.46 16.04
N MET A 265 -16.10 -32.19 16.16
CA MET A 265 -17.07 -31.11 16.35
C MET A 265 -18.01 -30.92 15.15
N THR A 266 -17.55 -31.15 13.94
CA THR A 266 -18.39 -31.20 12.72
C THR A 266 -19.48 -32.29 12.89
N ILE A 267 -19.09 -33.51 13.34
CA ILE A 267 -20.02 -34.60 13.54
C ILE A 267 -21.00 -34.28 14.69
N ILE A 268 -20.51 -33.77 15.82
CA ILE A 268 -21.35 -33.38 16.98
C ILE A 268 -22.37 -32.30 16.57
N ALA A 269 -21.96 -31.28 15.85
CA ALA A 269 -22.85 -30.22 15.38
C ALA A 269 -23.88 -30.78 14.38
N ALA A 270 -23.47 -31.63 13.44
CA ALA A 270 -24.40 -32.28 12.49
C ALA A 270 -25.42 -33.17 13.19
N VAL A 271 -24.99 -34.00 14.15
CA VAL A 271 -25.89 -34.84 15.02
C VAL A 271 -26.79 -33.90 15.82
N GLY A 272 -26.28 -32.82 16.38
CA GLY A 272 -27.07 -31.78 17.05
C GLY A 272 -28.18 -31.22 16.15
N GLY A 273 -27.88 -30.93 14.89
CA GLY A 273 -28.87 -30.51 13.90
C GLY A 273 -29.98 -31.53 13.66
N VAL A 274 -29.62 -32.82 13.54
CA VAL A 274 -30.59 -33.93 13.45
C VAL A 274 -31.44 -34.01 14.72
N LEU A 275 -30.82 -33.92 15.90
CA LEU A 275 -31.54 -33.93 17.19
C LEU A 275 -32.51 -32.74 17.30
N MET A 276 -32.18 -31.57 16.75
CA MET A 276 -33.12 -30.43 16.69
C MET A 276 -34.33 -30.75 15.83
N ILE A 277 -34.16 -31.42 14.68
CA ILE A 277 -35.28 -31.86 13.83
C ILE A 277 -36.13 -32.90 14.60
N VAL A 278 -35.51 -33.88 15.24
CA VAL A 278 -36.23 -34.86 16.07
C VAL A 278 -36.99 -34.19 17.23
N ASN A 279 -36.38 -33.17 17.88
CA ASN A 279 -37.02 -32.39 18.93
C ASN A 279 -38.30 -31.67 18.45
N ALA A 280 -38.41 -31.36 17.16
CA ALA A 280 -39.65 -30.76 16.61
C ALA A 280 -40.87 -31.67 16.82
N TYR A 281 -40.68 -32.99 16.84
CA TYR A 281 -41.75 -34.00 17.03
C TYR A 281 -41.95 -34.45 18.48
N GLN A 282 -40.98 -34.20 19.38
CA GLN A 282 -41.04 -34.62 20.78
C GLN A 282 -41.76 -33.59 21.68
N ARG A 283 -42.26 -34.00 22.86
CA ARG A 283 -42.84 -33.11 23.87
C ARG A 283 -41.73 -32.61 24.83
N GLY A 284 -41.26 -31.38 24.71
CA GLY A 284 -40.30 -30.72 25.58
C GLY A 284 -39.12 -30.09 24.89
N ILE A 285 -38.30 -29.31 25.61
CA ILE A 285 -37.12 -28.58 25.12
C ILE A 285 -35.79 -29.22 25.57
N ARG A 286 -35.86 -30.32 26.33
CA ARG A 286 -34.70 -30.97 27.00
C ARG A 286 -33.64 -31.40 25.97
N VAL A 287 -34.10 -31.98 24.84
CA VAL A 287 -33.20 -32.45 23.77
C VAL A 287 -32.46 -31.28 23.13
N MET A 288 -33.19 -30.17 22.91
CA MET A 288 -32.57 -28.95 22.33
C MET A 288 -31.50 -28.36 23.26
N VAL A 289 -31.85 -28.18 24.56
CA VAL A 289 -30.91 -27.64 25.55
C VAL A 289 -29.73 -28.60 25.75
N GLY A 290 -30.01 -29.94 25.82
CA GLY A 290 -28.96 -30.95 25.96
C GLY A 290 -27.99 -31.01 24.79
N ALA A 291 -28.47 -30.89 23.55
CA ALA A 291 -27.62 -30.87 22.35
C ALA A 291 -26.74 -29.62 22.30
N VAL A 292 -27.29 -28.45 22.62
CA VAL A 292 -26.49 -27.20 22.69
C VAL A 292 -25.47 -27.26 23.82
N ALA A 293 -25.88 -27.71 25.00
CA ALA A 293 -24.97 -27.84 26.15
C ALA A 293 -23.85 -28.85 25.87
N LEU A 294 -24.16 -29.99 25.23
CA LEU A 294 -23.15 -30.94 24.78
C LEU A 294 -22.18 -30.33 23.78
N TRP A 295 -22.69 -29.61 22.80
CA TRP A 295 -21.84 -28.94 21.80
C TRP A 295 -20.90 -27.93 22.47
N ILE A 296 -21.39 -27.07 23.38
CA ILE A 296 -20.58 -26.10 24.13
C ILE A 296 -19.51 -26.85 24.97
N LEU A 297 -19.91 -27.88 25.74
CA LEU A 297 -18.99 -28.63 26.59
C LEU A 297 -17.89 -29.31 25.77
N MET A 298 -18.26 -29.97 24.68
CA MET A 298 -17.31 -30.65 23.81
C MET A 298 -16.43 -29.64 23.02
N SER A 299 -16.96 -28.48 22.68
CA SER A 299 -16.16 -27.38 22.09
C SER A 299 -15.04 -26.97 23.06
N LEU A 300 -15.35 -26.70 24.33
CA LEU A 300 -14.33 -26.30 25.31
C LEU A 300 -13.28 -27.40 25.54
N ILE A 301 -13.71 -28.67 25.59
CA ILE A 301 -12.78 -29.79 25.81
C ILE A 301 -11.91 -30.06 24.60
N LEU A 302 -12.49 -30.12 23.39
CA LEU A 302 -11.82 -30.58 22.19
C LEU A 302 -11.05 -29.47 21.49
N THR A 303 -11.60 -28.26 21.41
CA THR A 303 -10.93 -27.18 20.65
C THR A 303 -10.01 -26.32 21.51
N VAL A 304 -10.15 -26.34 22.83
CA VAL A 304 -9.30 -25.61 23.76
C VAL A 304 -8.49 -26.52 24.65
N GLY A 305 -9.17 -27.43 25.38
CA GLY A 305 -8.55 -28.29 26.41
C GLY A 305 -7.53 -29.28 25.84
N TRP A 306 -7.89 -30.00 24.78
CA TRP A 306 -7.01 -31.00 24.17
C TRP A 306 -5.80 -30.42 23.49
N PRO A 307 -5.89 -29.40 22.60
CA PRO A 307 -4.72 -28.78 22.01
C PRO A 307 -3.76 -28.18 23.04
N ASN A 308 -4.26 -27.44 24.04
CA ASN A 308 -3.45 -26.90 25.12
C ASN A 308 -2.75 -27.96 25.97
N ALA A 309 -3.43 -29.06 26.25
CA ALA A 309 -2.79 -30.18 26.95
C ALA A 309 -1.69 -30.83 26.11
N LEU A 310 -1.91 -31.03 24.79
CA LEU A 310 -0.90 -31.57 23.89
C LEU A 310 0.30 -30.61 23.78
N GLN A 311 0.04 -29.30 23.62
CA GLN A 311 1.09 -28.28 23.56
C GLN A 311 1.94 -28.31 24.82
N ARG A 312 1.31 -28.27 26.02
CA ARG A 312 2.01 -28.14 27.29
C ARG A 312 2.79 -29.41 27.68
N PHE A 313 2.25 -30.59 27.44
CA PHE A 313 2.80 -31.84 27.95
C PHE A 313 3.60 -32.63 26.92
N ALA A 314 3.36 -32.45 25.63
CA ALA A 314 4.02 -33.21 24.58
C ALA A 314 4.93 -32.36 23.68
N VAL A 315 4.52 -31.09 23.36
CA VAL A 315 5.29 -30.23 22.49
C VAL A 315 6.35 -29.45 23.25
N ASN A 316 5.97 -28.63 24.23
CA ASN A 316 6.91 -27.77 24.95
C ASN A 316 8.18 -28.47 25.50
N PRO A 317 8.11 -29.72 26.03
CA PRO A 317 9.31 -30.41 26.49
C PRO A 317 10.27 -30.86 25.37
N ASN A 318 9.78 -30.91 24.11
CA ASN A 318 10.51 -31.38 22.94
C ASN A 318 10.18 -30.51 21.73
N GLU A 319 10.09 -29.19 21.94
CA GLU A 319 9.49 -28.22 21.02
C GLU A 319 10.15 -28.26 19.64
N PHE A 320 11.45 -28.06 19.56
CA PHE A 320 12.17 -28.10 18.28
C PHE A 320 11.92 -29.39 17.51
N THR A 321 12.06 -30.54 18.16
CA THR A 321 11.90 -31.85 17.48
C THR A 321 10.48 -32.06 16.91
N ARG A 322 9.48 -31.47 17.54
CA ARG A 322 8.08 -31.58 17.12
C ARG A 322 7.72 -30.53 16.06
N GLU A 323 8.33 -29.35 16.16
CA GLU A 323 7.99 -28.19 15.31
C GLU A 323 8.91 -28.02 14.09
N ALA A 324 10.06 -28.73 14.02
CA ALA A 324 11.07 -28.55 12.96
C ALA A 324 10.47 -28.66 11.54
N GLU A 325 9.61 -29.63 11.28
CA GLU A 325 8.94 -29.80 9.97
C GLU A 325 8.00 -28.62 9.65
N TYR A 326 7.34 -28.08 10.65
CA TYR A 326 6.42 -26.93 10.47
C TYR A 326 7.19 -25.61 10.31
N ILE A 327 8.33 -25.47 10.97
CA ILE A 327 9.27 -24.36 10.78
C ILE A 327 9.80 -24.39 9.34
N GLU A 328 10.25 -25.54 8.84
CA GLU A 328 10.71 -25.68 7.44
C GLU A 328 9.62 -25.30 6.44
N ARG A 329 8.37 -25.70 6.68
CA ARG A 329 7.21 -25.31 5.83
C ARG A 329 7.00 -23.79 5.85
N ASN A 330 7.05 -23.17 7.04
CA ASN A 330 6.93 -21.73 7.18
C ASN A 330 8.05 -20.99 6.45
N ILE A 331 9.32 -21.42 6.61
CA ILE A 331 10.46 -20.82 5.89
C ILE A 331 10.23 -20.86 4.38
N ASN A 332 9.94 -22.05 3.84
CA ASN A 332 9.79 -22.24 2.40
C ASN A 332 8.62 -21.45 1.83
N LEU A 333 7.45 -21.51 2.49
CA LEU A 333 6.24 -20.87 1.98
C LEU A 333 6.25 -19.35 2.19
N THR A 334 6.84 -18.85 3.29
CA THR A 334 7.06 -17.40 3.46
C THR A 334 8.03 -16.86 2.40
N ARG A 335 9.16 -17.54 2.18
CA ARG A 335 10.10 -17.16 1.12
C ARG A 335 9.43 -17.12 -0.24
N ASN A 336 8.63 -18.12 -0.58
CA ASN A 336 7.87 -18.14 -1.82
C ASN A 336 6.85 -17.00 -1.88
N ALA A 337 6.07 -16.76 -0.81
CA ALA A 337 5.02 -15.74 -0.78
C ALA A 337 5.54 -14.31 -0.98
N PHE A 338 6.77 -14.03 -0.54
CA PHE A 338 7.41 -12.71 -0.65
C PHE A 338 8.47 -12.64 -1.77
N GLY A 339 8.67 -13.72 -2.56
CA GLY A 339 9.67 -13.76 -3.63
C GLY A 339 11.11 -13.81 -3.13
N LEU A 340 11.34 -14.23 -1.87
CA LEU A 340 12.67 -14.35 -1.29
C LEU A 340 13.41 -15.63 -1.75
N ASP A 341 12.67 -16.58 -2.30
CA ASP A 341 13.21 -17.82 -2.86
C ASP A 341 13.99 -17.61 -4.16
N THR A 342 13.76 -16.49 -4.83
CA THR A 342 14.46 -16.10 -6.05
C THR A 342 15.72 -15.26 -5.80
N ILE A 343 15.97 -14.82 -4.56
CA ILE A 343 17.14 -14.01 -4.20
C ILE A 343 18.43 -14.81 -4.42
N ARG A 344 19.31 -14.26 -5.25
CA ARG A 344 20.66 -14.81 -5.44
C ARG A 344 21.58 -14.32 -4.31
N THR A 345 22.03 -15.23 -3.44
CA THR A 345 23.00 -14.92 -2.39
C THR A 345 24.43 -15.19 -2.85
N GLN A 346 25.32 -14.24 -2.63
CA GLN A 346 26.75 -14.32 -2.99
C GLN A 346 27.61 -13.90 -1.79
N SER A 347 28.80 -14.51 -1.67
CA SER A 347 29.77 -14.07 -0.66
C SER A 347 30.48 -12.79 -1.11
N TYR A 348 30.59 -11.84 -0.20
CA TYR A 348 31.31 -10.58 -0.41
C TYR A 348 32.47 -10.46 0.59
N PRO A 349 33.66 -11.00 0.29
CA PRO A 349 34.76 -11.07 1.22
C PRO A 349 35.51 -9.73 1.38
N ALA A 350 34.77 -8.65 1.71
CA ALA A 350 35.32 -7.32 1.85
C ALA A 350 36.46 -7.23 2.87
N VAL A 351 37.37 -6.29 2.60
CA VAL A 351 38.45 -5.88 3.50
C VAL A 351 38.20 -4.43 3.95
N PRO A 352 38.68 -4.05 5.16
CA PRO A 352 38.46 -2.69 5.68
C PRO A 352 39.14 -1.59 4.86
N ASN A 353 40.22 -1.90 4.16
CA ASN A 353 40.95 -0.93 3.37
C ASN A 353 40.42 -0.88 1.93
N LEU A 354 40.34 0.30 1.38
CA LEU A 354 39.98 0.55 -0.01
C LEU A 354 41.26 0.84 -0.82
N ALA A 355 41.60 -0.08 -1.72
CA ALA A 355 42.77 0.09 -2.59
C ALA A 355 42.45 1.13 -3.70
N PRO A 356 43.42 1.95 -4.13
CA PRO A 356 43.21 2.93 -5.20
C PRO A 356 42.73 2.32 -6.51
N GLU A 357 43.12 1.11 -6.82
CA GLU A 357 42.74 0.36 -8.03
C GLU A 357 41.27 -0.02 -7.99
N VAL A 358 40.73 -0.38 -6.81
CA VAL A 358 39.30 -0.68 -6.61
C VAL A 358 38.48 0.60 -6.80
N LEU A 359 38.95 1.72 -6.26
CA LEU A 359 38.30 3.01 -6.42
C LEU A 359 38.26 3.46 -7.89
N ALA A 360 39.36 3.37 -8.61
CA ALA A 360 39.46 3.69 -10.03
C ALA A 360 38.55 2.81 -10.91
N ALA A 361 38.44 1.52 -10.59
CA ALA A 361 37.54 0.60 -11.31
C ALA A 361 36.04 0.86 -11.08
N ASN A 362 35.73 1.62 -10.04
CA ASN A 362 34.34 2.02 -9.68
C ASN A 362 34.09 3.53 -9.85
N ALA A 363 34.80 4.19 -10.79
CA ALA A 363 34.70 5.62 -11.01
C ALA A 363 33.23 6.09 -11.22
N VAL A 364 32.43 5.36 -12.01
CA VAL A 364 31.02 5.67 -12.23
C VAL A 364 30.22 5.67 -10.92
N THR A 365 30.52 4.78 -9.98
CA THR A 365 29.88 4.77 -8.66
C THR A 365 30.27 6.02 -7.87
N VAL A 366 31.56 6.41 -7.88
CA VAL A 366 32.07 7.61 -7.21
C VAL A 366 31.44 8.87 -7.79
N GLU A 367 31.38 8.98 -9.13
CA GLU A 367 30.76 10.09 -9.85
C GLU A 367 29.26 10.22 -9.60
N ASN A 368 28.58 9.20 -9.11
CA ASN A 368 27.16 9.17 -8.78
C ASN A 368 26.88 9.07 -7.27
N ILE A 369 27.87 9.37 -6.40
CA ILE A 369 27.63 9.48 -4.97
C ILE A 369 26.56 10.54 -4.69
N ARG A 370 25.45 10.13 -4.10
CA ARG A 370 24.34 11.03 -3.80
C ARG A 370 24.72 12.01 -2.69
N LEU A 371 24.82 13.29 -3.02
CA LEU A 371 25.10 14.39 -2.09
C LEU A 371 23.84 15.16 -1.68
N TRP A 372 22.73 14.93 -2.33
CA TRP A 372 21.44 15.54 -2.02
C TRP A 372 20.44 14.49 -1.56
N ASP A 373 19.98 14.63 -0.33
CA ASP A 373 18.87 13.84 0.20
C ASP A 373 17.53 14.48 -0.12
N ASN A 374 16.46 13.66 -0.13
CA ASN A 374 15.11 14.07 -0.54
C ASN A 374 14.58 15.27 0.27
N GLY A 375 14.81 15.30 1.59
CA GLY A 375 14.38 16.40 2.47
C GLY A 375 15.05 17.73 2.12
N PRO A 376 16.38 17.83 2.28
CA PRO A 376 17.15 19.05 1.97
C PRO A 376 16.90 19.59 0.56
N VAL A 377 16.87 18.74 -0.46
CA VAL A 377 16.63 19.23 -1.84
C VAL A 377 15.20 19.73 -2.04
N SER A 378 14.21 19.07 -1.41
CA SER A 378 12.80 19.50 -1.48
C SER A 378 12.61 20.87 -0.82
N ASP A 379 13.29 21.14 0.28
CA ASP A 379 13.26 22.45 0.94
C ASP A 379 13.85 23.52 0.02
N VAL A 380 14.98 23.23 -0.65
CA VAL A 380 15.58 24.14 -1.62
C VAL A 380 14.65 24.38 -2.81
N TYR A 381 14.01 23.35 -3.36
CA TYR A 381 13.05 23.51 -4.46
C TYR A 381 11.89 24.41 -4.08
N LYS A 382 11.32 24.24 -2.88
CA LYS A 382 10.26 25.11 -2.34
C LYS A 382 10.70 26.55 -2.19
N GLN A 383 11.96 26.80 -1.84
CA GLN A 383 12.48 28.16 -1.65
C GLN A 383 12.85 28.85 -2.97
N ILE A 384 13.50 28.13 -3.91
CA ILE A 384 14.03 28.74 -5.15
C ILE A 384 13.06 28.55 -6.31
N GLN A 385 12.43 27.37 -6.46
CA GLN A 385 11.69 26.99 -7.64
C GLN A 385 10.16 27.07 -7.48
N LYS A 386 9.64 27.40 -6.29
CA LYS A 386 8.21 27.69 -6.11
C LYS A 386 7.74 28.87 -6.98
N ILE A 387 8.57 29.90 -7.12
CA ILE A 387 8.45 31.08 -8.00
C ILE A 387 7.18 31.92 -7.74
N ARG A 388 6.01 31.29 -7.59
CA ARG A 388 4.70 31.89 -7.34
C ARG A 388 3.98 31.14 -6.20
N LEU A 389 3.18 31.88 -5.41
CA LEU A 389 2.44 31.34 -4.28
C LEU A 389 1.48 30.20 -4.63
N TYR A 390 0.94 30.22 -5.86
CA TYR A 390 -0.01 29.19 -6.31
C TYR A 390 0.63 27.91 -6.86
N TYR A 391 1.95 27.75 -6.74
CA TYR A 391 2.65 26.51 -7.03
C TYR A 391 3.21 25.91 -5.74
N ASP A 392 3.35 24.59 -5.70
CA ASP A 392 4.06 23.89 -4.63
C ASP A 392 4.76 22.64 -5.17
N PHE A 393 5.74 22.14 -4.41
CA PHE A 393 6.44 20.89 -4.67
C PHE A 393 6.15 19.87 -3.56
N ASN A 394 5.97 18.61 -3.93
CA ASN A 394 6.06 17.51 -2.99
C ASN A 394 7.54 17.13 -2.73
N VAL A 395 7.76 15.97 -2.17
CA VAL A 395 9.12 15.41 -2.00
C VAL A 395 9.72 15.14 -3.37
N ALA A 396 11.01 15.49 -3.53
CA ALA A 396 11.73 15.19 -4.76
C ALA A 396 12.08 13.69 -4.82
N ASP A 397 11.89 13.10 -5.98
CA ASP A 397 12.18 11.70 -6.28
C ASP A 397 13.58 11.51 -6.84
N VAL A 398 14.19 10.36 -6.54
CA VAL A 398 15.47 9.96 -7.17
C VAL A 398 15.17 9.16 -8.44
N ASP A 399 15.70 9.61 -9.57
CA ASP A 399 15.60 8.92 -10.86
C ASP A 399 16.95 8.94 -11.60
N ARG A 400 17.00 8.41 -12.80
CA ARG A 400 18.18 8.42 -13.67
C ARG A 400 17.81 8.83 -15.08
N TYR A 401 18.69 9.63 -15.66
CA TYR A 401 18.58 10.11 -17.04
C TYR A 401 19.95 10.02 -17.72
N THR A 402 19.95 9.83 -19.04
CA THR A 402 21.16 10.01 -19.84
C THR A 402 21.21 11.46 -20.28
N VAL A 403 22.09 12.24 -19.67
CA VAL A 403 22.29 13.65 -19.97
C VAL A 403 23.67 13.83 -20.61
N ASP A 404 23.72 14.40 -21.79
CA ASP A 404 24.96 14.60 -22.58
C ASP A 404 25.78 13.31 -22.78
N GLY A 405 25.12 12.17 -22.86
CA GLY A 405 25.73 10.84 -23.01
C GLY A 405 26.24 10.22 -21.72
N HIS A 406 26.09 10.88 -20.56
CA HIS A 406 26.43 10.36 -19.24
C HIS A 406 25.19 9.83 -18.52
N TYR A 407 25.31 8.64 -17.92
CA TYR A 407 24.27 8.04 -17.09
C TYR A 407 24.29 8.68 -15.71
N ARG A 408 23.31 9.54 -15.42
CA ARG A 408 23.28 10.41 -14.25
C ARG A 408 22.10 10.12 -13.34
N GLN A 409 22.35 10.07 -12.05
CA GLN A 409 21.31 10.07 -11.04
C GLN A 409 20.84 11.51 -10.78
N VAL A 410 19.52 11.71 -10.71
CA VAL A 410 18.90 13.03 -10.56
C VAL A 410 17.83 13.02 -9.47
N MET A 411 17.59 14.21 -8.90
CA MET A 411 16.40 14.53 -8.13
C MET A 411 15.40 15.23 -9.01
N VAL A 412 14.14 14.80 -8.97
CA VAL A 412 13.06 15.39 -9.78
C VAL A 412 11.82 15.62 -8.96
N ALA A 413 11.17 16.78 -9.11
CA ALA A 413 9.89 17.08 -8.46
C ALA A 413 8.96 17.86 -9.40
N ALA A 414 7.67 17.54 -9.35
CA ALA A 414 6.63 18.22 -10.10
C ALA A 414 6.24 19.55 -9.43
N ARG A 415 6.10 20.61 -10.24
CA ARG A 415 5.54 21.88 -9.75
C ARG A 415 4.02 21.85 -9.92
N GLU A 416 3.34 21.44 -8.86
CA GLU A 416 1.87 21.31 -8.85
C GLU A 416 1.19 22.63 -8.49
N VAL A 417 -0.09 22.75 -8.86
CA VAL A 417 -0.92 23.91 -8.50
C VAL A 417 -1.44 23.76 -7.06
N SER A 418 -1.27 24.82 -6.26
CA SER A 418 -1.75 24.95 -4.89
C SER A 418 -2.63 26.20 -4.72
N PRO A 419 -3.92 26.14 -5.05
CA PRO A 419 -4.83 27.29 -4.90
C PRO A 419 -5.07 27.70 -3.43
N ASP A 420 -4.76 26.84 -2.47
CA ASP A 420 -4.89 27.14 -1.04
C ASP A 420 -3.85 28.14 -0.54
N ASP A 421 -2.71 28.25 -1.23
CA ASP A 421 -1.65 29.20 -0.91
C ASP A 421 -1.89 30.61 -1.49
N LEU A 422 -2.97 30.81 -2.26
CA LEU A 422 -3.38 32.13 -2.72
C LEU A 422 -3.81 33.00 -1.53
N GLU A 423 -3.59 34.34 -1.65
CA GLU A 423 -4.15 35.32 -0.71
C GLU A 423 -5.66 35.11 -0.54
N ALA A 424 -6.16 35.31 0.67
CA ALA A 424 -7.56 34.98 1.02
C ALA A 424 -8.59 35.68 0.10
N GLU A 425 -8.30 36.90 -0.32
CA GLU A 425 -9.14 37.68 -1.22
C GLU A 425 -9.13 37.12 -2.67
N ALA A 426 -8.08 36.40 -3.05
CA ALA A 426 -7.94 35.76 -4.34
C ALA A 426 -8.52 34.34 -4.39
N GLN A 427 -8.86 33.73 -3.26
CA GLN A 427 -9.45 32.38 -3.18
C GLN A 427 -10.93 32.34 -3.59
N THR A 428 -11.29 33.05 -4.66
CA THR A 428 -12.64 33.02 -5.22
C THR A 428 -12.94 31.70 -5.93
N TRP A 429 -14.22 31.35 -6.09
CA TRP A 429 -14.62 30.17 -6.84
C TRP A 429 -14.06 30.14 -8.27
N VAL A 430 -14.10 31.28 -8.97
CA VAL A 430 -13.57 31.40 -10.33
C VAL A 430 -12.09 31.13 -10.36
N ASN A 431 -11.31 31.70 -9.44
CA ASN A 431 -9.87 31.50 -9.38
C ASN A 431 -9.54 30.04 -9.08
N ARG A 432 -10.16 29.45 -8.03
CA ARG A 432 -9.86 28.07 -7.63
C ARG A 432 -10.34 27.02 -8.63
N ARG A 433 -11.41 27.27 -9.38
CA ARG A 433 -12.07 26.25 -10.21
C ARG A 433 -11.89 26.44 -11.71
N LEU A 434 -11.64 27.66 -12.19
CA LEU A 434 -11.61 27.97 -13.61
C LEU A 434 -10.28 28.58 -14.08
N ARG A 435 -9.52 29.23 -13.17
CA ARG A 435 -8.32 30.00 -13.55
C ARG A 435 -7.01 29.30 -13.14
N TYR A 436 -6.84 28.91 -11.88
CA TYR A 436 -5.65 28.20 -11.39
C TYR A 436 -5.91 26.68 -11.47
N THR A 437 -5.90 26.15 -12.69
CA THR A 437 -6.36 24.79 -12.97
C THR A 437 -5.25 23.76 -12.98
N HIS A 438 -3.99 24.14 -13.23
CA HIS A 438 -2.87 23.21 -13.44
C HIS A 438 -1.54 23.76 -12.90
N GLY A 439 -0.63 22.83 -12.60
CA GLY A 439 0.77 23.09 -12.34
C GLY A 439 1.58 23.20 -13.64
N PHE A 440 2.88 23.53 -13.53
CA PHE A 440 3.71 23.79 -14.70
C PHE A 440 5.15 23.32 -14.53
N GLY A 441 5.52 22.28 -15.27
CA GLY A 441 6.89 21.78 -15.37
C GLY A 441 7.39 21.03 -14.13
N ILE A 442 8.67 20.75 -14.17
CA ILE A 442 9.42 20.07 -13.11
C ILE A 442 10.62 20.92 -12.69
N ALA A 443 11.12 20.66 -11.47
CA ALA A 443 12.48 21.01 -11.09
C ALA A 443 13.30 19.72 -11.10
N MET A 444 14.51 19.77 -11.69
CA MET A 444 15.40 18.61 -11.73
C MET A 444 16.83 19.06 -11.49
N SER A 445 17.55 18.33 -10.62
CA SER A 445 18.96 18.56 -10.33
C SER A 445 19.74 17.25 -10.30
N PRO A 446 21.02 17.24 -10.73
CA PRO A 446 21.90 16.10 -10.48
C PRO A 446 22.10 15.91 -8.98
N VAL A 447 22.29 14.65 -8.54
CA VAL A 447 22.47 14.36 -7.11
C VAL A 447 23.88 14.71 -6.61
N THR A 448 24.83 14.97 -7.51
CA THR A 448 26.26 15.12 -7.22
C THR A 448 26.77 16.56 -7.35
N GLU A 449 26.02 17.43 -8.01
CA GLU A 449 26.51 18.77 -8.37
C GLU A 449 25.88 19.85 -7.49
N PHE A 450 26.67 20.85 -7.15
CA PHE A 450 26.25 21.99 -6.36
C PHE A 450 27.09 23.25 -6.67
N THR A 451 26.47 24.41 -6.48
CA THR A 451 27.11 25.71 -6.71
C THR A 451 28.16 26.00 -5.62
N THR A 452 28.99 27.03 -5.85
CA THR A 452 29.97 27.52 -4.87
C THR A 452 29.34 27.93 -3.52
N GLU A 453 28.05 28.29 -3.52
CA GLU A 453 27.30 28.59 -2.29
C GLU A 453 26.82 27.32 -1.57
N GLY A 454 26.86 26.16 -2.21
CA GLY A 454 26.36 24.86 -1.69
C GLY A 454 24.89 24.62 -2.00
N ARG A 455 24.36 25.17 -3.12
CA ARG A 455 23.01 24.93 -3.63
C ARG A 455 23.05 23.89 -4.73
N PRO A 456 21.97 23.11 -4.96
CA PRO A 456 21.97 22.17 -6.08
C PRO A 456 22.06 22.91 -7.42
N GLU A 457 22.82 22.35 -8.35
CA GLU A 457 22.74 22.73 -9.77
C GLU A 457 21.43 22.18 -10.36
N PHE A 458 20.98 22.74 -11.49
CA PHE A 458 19.70 22.36 -12.08
C PHE A 458 19.84 21.92 -13.53
N PHE A 459 19.28 20.77 -13.86
CA PHE A 459 19.03 20.32 -15.23
C PHE A 459 17.71 20.83 -15.79
N ALA A 460 16.72 21.13 -14.91
CA ALA A 460 15.52 21.86 -15.27
C ALA A 460 15.12 22.79 -14.12
N LYS A 461 14.90 24.08 -14.41
CA LYS A 461 14.53 25.14 -13.47
C LYS A 461 13.60 26.15 -14.13
N ASP A 462 13.06 27.08 -13.34
CA ASP A 462 12.33 28.29 -13.74
C ASP A 462 11.01 28.07 -14.53
N ILE A 463 10.36 29.16 -14.98
CA ILE A 463 9.14 29.16 -15.80
C ILE A 463 9.21 30.30 -16.81
N PRO A 464 9.24 30.00 -18.11
CA PRO A 464 9.36 28.70 -18.77
C PRO A 464 10.63 27.95 -18.35
N ALA A 465 10.63 26.63 -18.44
CA ALA A 465 11.78 25.87 -17.98
C ALA A 465 13.03 26.19 -18.78
N ASP A 466 14.13 26.35 -18.05
CA ASP A 466 15.49 26.56 -18.56
C ASP A 466 16.38 25.40 -18.04
N GLY A 467 17.42 25.05 -18.76
CA GLY A 467 18.40 24.03 -18.43
C GLY A 467 18.61 23.00 -19.53
N VAL A 468 19.34 21.93 -19.20
CA VAL A 468 19.69 20.85 -20.15
C VAL A 468 18.44 20.05 -20.56
N ILE A 469 17.47 19.93 -19.66
CA ILE A 469 16.14 19.40 -19.92
C ILE A 469 15.18 20.58 -20.06
N ALA A 470 15.13 21.17 -21.26
CA ALA A 470 14.38 22.40 -21.52
C ALA A 470 12.98 22.14 -22.05
N VAL A 471 12.10 23.10 -21.78
CA VAL A 471 10.79 23.20 -22.43
C VAL A 471 10.96 24.05 -23.69
N GLN A 472 10.54 23.52 -24.85
CA GLN A 472 10.55 24.19 -26.14
C GLN A 472 11.94 24.75 -26.58
N ALA A 473 12.82 23.84 -26.98
CA ALA A 473 14.06 24.24 -27.63
C ALA A 473 13.76 24.76 -29.04
N GLU A 474 13.75 26.08 -29.22
CA GLU A 474 13.73 26.71 -30.56
C GLU A 474 15.04 26.49 -31.35
N GLU A 475 16.15 26.12 -30.69
CA GLU A 475 17.44 25.80 -31.32
C GLU A 475 18.18 24.67 -30.56
N GLN A 476 18.51 23.69 -31.28
CA GLN A 476 18.98 22.34 -30.97
C GLN A 476 20.40 22.22 -30.41
N SER A 477 20.49 21.58 -29.25
CA SER A 477 21.59 20.64 -28.95
C SER A 477 21.16 19.46 -28.06
N THR A 478 19.91 19.44 -27.64
CA THR A 478 19.38 18.45 -26.70
C THR A 478 18.74 17.27 -27.43
N PRO A 479 18.97 16.00 -27.02
CA PRO A 479 18.27 14.85 -27.58
C PRO A 479 16.75 14.98 -27.45
N PRO A 480 15.95 14.46 -28.41
CA PRO A 480 14.48 14.59 -28.40
C PRO A 480 13.80 14.04 -27.15
N GLU A 481 14.46 13.11 -26.45
CA GLU A 481 13.97 12.43 -25.24
C GLU A 481 13.94 13.34 -24.00
N THR A 482 14.66 14.46 -24.01
CA THR A 482 14.80 15.38 -22.88
C THR A 482 14.03 16.69 -23.03
N VAL A 483 13.32 16.90 -24.17
CA VAL A 483 12.51 18.11 -24.41
C VAL A 483 11.07 17.86 -23.93
N ILE A 484 10.55 18.76 -23.09
CA ILE A 484 9.16 18.73 -22.62
C ILE A 484 8.33 19.73 -23.42
N ASP A 485 7.56 19.26 -24.41
CA ASP A 485 6.70 20.11 -25.26
C ASP A 485 5.45 20.57 -24.51
N ASN A 486 4.91 19.73 -23.61
CA ASN A 486 3.73 20.03 -22.82
C ASN A 486 3.99 19.84 -21.30
N PRO A 487 4.39 20.94 -20.62
CA PRO A 487 4.76 20.89 -19.20
C PRO A 487 3.58 21.01 -18.22
N ARG A 488 2.34 21.11 -18.70
CA ARG A 488 1.16 21.37 -17.87
C ARG A 488 0.73 20.14 -17.09
N ILE A 489 0.51 20.30 -15.78
CA ILE A 489 0.16 19.24 -14.83
C ILE A 489 -1.26 19.46 -14.33
N TYR A 490 -2.24 18.83 -14.97
CA TYR A 490 -3.64 18.84 -14.54
C TYR A 490 -3.94 17.76 -13.53
N TYR A 491 -3.16 16.67 -13.54
CA TYR A 491 -3.27 15.53 -12.64
C TYR A 491 -1.94 15.34 -11.94
N GLY A 492 -1.98 15.28 -10.62
CA GLY A 492 -0.78 15.28 -9.80
C GLY A 492 -0.93 14.48 -8.51
N GLU A 493 0.11 14.47 -7.73
CA GLU A 493 0.18 13.75 -6.47
C GLU A 493 -0.56 14.49 -5.35
N GLN A 494 -0.49 15.83 -5.34
CA GLN A 494 -1.15 16.67 -4.33
C GLN A 494 -2.47 17.28 -4.82
N THR A 495 -2.72 17.26 -6.11
CA THR A 495 -3.85 17.94 -6.77
C THR A 495 -5.17 17.22 -6.49
N ARG A 496 -5.93 17.64 -5.46
CA ARG A 496 -7.18 16.98 -5.02
C ARG A 496 -8.45 17.66 -5.48
N GLU A 497 -8.45 18.98 -5.66
CA GLU A 497 -9.63 19.75 -5.96
C GLU A 497 -10.13 19.51 -7.40
N TYR A 498 -11.46 19.54 -7.59
CA TYR A 498 -12.00 19.55 -8.95
C TYR A 498 -11.76 20.91 -9.63
N VAL A 499 -11.60 20.91 -10.93
CA VAL A 499 -11.57 22.11 -11.78
C VAL A 499 -12.46 21.94 -12.99
N VAL A 500 -12.86 23.05 -13.59
CA VAL A 500 -13.58 23.04 -14.86
C VAL A 500 -12.72 23.75 -15.90
N VAL A 501 -12.32 23.02 -16.91
CA VAL A 501 -11.45 23.49 -17.98
C VAL A 501 -12.22 23.76 -19.27
N ASN A 502 -11.59 24.47 -20.20
CA ASN A 502 -12.18 24.88 -21.46
C ASN A 502 -13.50 25.66 -21.25
N THR A 503 -13.45 26.65 -20.35
CA THR A 503 -14.54 27.56 -20.02
C THR A 503 -14.46 28.86 -20.82
N ASN A 504 -15.38 29.81 -20.56
CA ASN A 504 -15.26 31.15 -21.12
C ASN A 504 -14.15 31.98 -20.45
N THR A 505 -13.86 31.68 -19.17
CA THR A 505 -12.67 32.18 -18.46
C THR A 505 -11.44 31.44 -18.97
N GLU A 506 -10.39 32.17 -19.34
CA GLU A 506 -9.08 31.57 -19.71
C GLU A 506 -8.34 31.10 -18.46
N GLU A 507 -7.68 29.96 -18.57
CA GLU A 507 -6.83 29.38 -17.54
C GLU A 507 -5.50 30.13 -17.47
N LEU A 508 -4.98 30.34 -16.28
CA LEU A 508 -3.63 30.87 -16.11
C LEU A 508 -2.62 29.79 -16.46
N ASP A 509 -1.82 29.99 -17.48
CA ASP A 509 -0.72 29.10 -17.84
C ASP A 509 0.47 29.34 -16.91
N TYR A 510 1.09 30.49 -17.07
CA TYR A 510 2.17 30.97 -16.19
C TYR A 510 2.34 32.50 -16.30
N GLN A 511 3.13 33.03 -15.37
CA GLN A 511 3.55 34.42 -15.44
C GLN A 511 5.07 34.47 -15.66
N ALA A 512 5.46 34.92 -16.86
CA ALA A 512 6.87 35.09 -17.26
C ALA A 512 7.56 36.21 -16.47
N GLU A 513 8.88 36.29 -16.58
CA GLU A 513 9.64 37.46 -16.16
C GLU A 513 9.08 38.72 -16.82
N GLY A 514 9.08 39.85 -16.09
CA GLY A 514 8.53 41.13 -16.62
C GLY A 514 7.01 41.28 -16.47
N LYS A 515 6.31 40.40 -15.73
CA LYS A 515 4.88 40.41 -15.42
C LYS A 515 3.94 40.08 -16.62
N GLU A 516 4.43 39.58 -17.71
CA GLU A 516 3.57 39.09 -18.80
C GLU A 516 2.83 37.83 -18.36
N ILE A 517 1.48 37.89 -18.37
CA ILE A 517 0.62 36.76 -18.05
C ILE A 517 0.37 35.97 -19.33
N ARG A 518 0.69 34.67 -19.29
CA ARG A 518 0.31 33.73 -20.35
C ARG A 518 -0.96 32.98 -19.90
N ASN A 519 -1.92 32.93 -20.79
CA ASN A 519 -3.16 32.22 -20.58
C ASN A 519 -3.19 30.98 -21.49
N ASN A 520 -3.86 29.95 -21.02
CA ASN A 520 -4.08 28.72 -21.74
C ASN A 520 -5.57 28.40 -21.86
N ARG A 521 -5.90 27.48 -22.74
CA ARG A 521 -7.19 26.85 -22.84
C ARG A 521 -6.97 25.37 -23.07
N TYR A 522 -7.42 24.58 -22.14
CA TYR A 522 -7.25 23.12 -22.21
C TYR A 522 -7.85 22.56 -23.52
N ASP A 523 -7.05 21.82 -24.27
CA ASP A 523 -7.41 21.19 -25.56
C ASP A 523 -7.37 19.65 -25.51
N GLY A 524 -7.03 19.09 -24.31
CA GLY A 524 -6.90 17.66 -24.10
C GLY A 524 -8.22 16.91 -23.98
N ARG A 525 -8.11 15.60 -23.71
CA ARG A 525 -9.24 14.66 -23.61
C ARG A 525 -9.74 14.44 -22.20
N GLY A 526 -9.00 14.85 -21.18
CA GLY A 526 -9.29 14.58 -19.77
C GLY A 526 -10.58 15.25 -19.26
N GLY A 527 -11.16 14.65 -18.24
CA GLY A 527 -12.38 15.15 -17.58
C GLY A 527 -13.69 14.79 -18.27
N VAL A 528 -14.79 15.03 -17.59
CA VAL A 528 -16.16 14.75 -18.05
C VAL A 528 -16.82 16.01 -18.62
N ASN A 529 -17.47 15.91 -19.78
CA ASN A 529 -18.19 17.05 -20.37
C ASN A 529 -19.36 17.48 -19.49
N VAL A 530 -19.40 18.76 -19.11
CA VAL A 530 -20.45 19.40 -18.32
C VAL A 530 -21.30 20.42 -19.13
N GLY A 531 -21.25 20.36 -20.44
CA GLY A 531 -22.04 21.23 -21.30
C GLY A 531 -23.54 21.05 -21.16
N SER A 532 -24.04 19.83 -20.84
CA SER A 532 -25.48 19.59 -20.68
C SER A 532 -25.98 20.04 -19.29
N PRO A 533 -27.19 20.58 -19.19
CA PRO A 533 -27.80 20.97 -17.90
C PRO A 533 -27.94 19.81 -16.93
N LEU A 534 -28.18 18.59 -17.42
CA LEU A 534 -28.29 17.39 -16.59
C LEU A 534 -26.96 17.05 -15.93
N ASN A 535 -25.86 17.08 -16.70
CA ASN A 535 -24.52 16.84 -16.16
C ASN A 535 -24.15 17.91 -15.14
N ARG A 536 -24.40 19.20 -15.44
CA ARG A 536 -24.17 20.29 -14.48
C ARG A 536 -24.92 20.07 -13.17
N LEU A 537 -26.20 19.71 -13.24
CA LEU A 537 -27.00 19.44 -12.05
C LEU A 537 -26.45 18.23 -11.27
N ALA A 538 -26.09 17.16 -11.96
CA ALA A 538 -25.55 15.96 -11.33
C ALA A 538 -24.23 16.26 -10.61
N PHE A 539 -23.31 17.00 -11.22
CA PHE A 539 -22.04 17.37 -10.61
C PHE A 539 -22.17 18.46 -9.55
N ALA A 540 -23.07 19.45 -9.73
CA ALA A 540 -23.40 20.42 -8.68
C ALA A 540 -23.90 19.73 -7.41
N TRP A 541 -24.76 18.71 -7.57
CA TRP A 541 -25.21 17.90 -6.43
C TRP A 541 -24.09 16.99 -5.90
N HIS A 542 -23.22 16.42 -6.78
CA HIS A 542 -22.10 15.56 -6.38
C HIS A 542 -21.11 16.29 -5.47
N PHE A 543 -20.71 17.51 -5.84
CA PHE A 543 -19.75 18.33 -5.10
C PHE A 543 -20.41 19.24 -4.04
N GLY A 544 -21.73 19.33 -4.01
CA GLY A 544 -22.45 20.28 -3.14
C GLY A 544 -22.22 21.75 -3.54
N ASP A 545 -21.84 22.00 -4.80
CA ASP A 545 -21.44 23.31 -5.29
C ASP A 545 -22.42 23.81 -6.36
N LEU A 546 -23.30 24.73 -5.95
CA LEU A 546 -24.33 25.28 -6.80
C LEU A 546 -23.76 26.14 -7.94
N ASN A 547 -22.56 26.70 -7.78
CA ASN A 547 -21.91 27.50 -8.80
C ASN A 547 -21.71 26.72 -10.10
N LEU A 548 -21.45 25.40 -10.03
CA LEU A 548 -21.35 24.53 -11.21
C LEU A 548 -22.63 24.54 -12.07
N PHE A 549 -23.79 24.75 -11.45
CA PHE A 549 -25.06 24.76 -12.17
C PHE A 549 -25.41 26.14 -12.70
N ILE A 550 -25.18 27.23 -11.93
CA ILE A 550 -25.62 28.58 -12.23
C ILE A 550 -24.61 29.43 -12.99
N SER A 551 -23.31 29.05 -13.01
CA SER A 551 -22.26 29.86 -13.65
C SER A 551 -22.47 29.98 -15.15
N GLY A 552 -22.41 31.22 -15.64
CA GLY A 552 -22.40 31.55 -17.08
C GLY A 552 -21.04 31.29 -17.76
N GLU A 553 -19.98 31.04 -16.98
CA GLU A 553 -18.63 30.76 -17.52
C GLU A 553 -18.52 29.37 -18.13
N ILE A 554 -19.35 28.42 -17.70
CA ILE A 554 -19.38 27.06 -18.22
C ILE A 554 -20.15 27.01 -19.53
N ASN A 555 -19.51 26.50 -20.59
CA ASN A 555 -20.08 26.39 -21.93
C ASN A 555 -20.30 24.91 -22.36
N SER A 556 -20.71 24.68 -23.62
CA SER A 556 -20.99 23.32 -24.14
C SER A 556 -19.77 22.41 -24.23
N ASN A 557 -18.57 22.98 -24.29
CA ASN A 557 -17.30 22.25 -24.45
C ASN A 557 -16.56 22.07 -23.11
N SER A 558 -17.06 22.74 -22.04
CA SER A 558 -16.41 22.69 -20.73
C SER A 558 -16.42 21.29 -20.17
N ARG A 559 -15.31 20.92 -19.53
CA ARG A 559 -15.08 19.62 -18.93
C ARG A 559 -14.73 19.79 -17.46
N ILE A 560 -15.30 18.96 -16.59
CA ILE A 560 -14.95 18.89 -15.18
C ILE A 560 -13.88 17.79 -15.00
N GLN A 561 -12.76 18.16 -14.43
CA GLN A 561 -11.69 17.25 -14.04
C GLN A 561 -11.77 17.05 -12.52
N TYR A 562 -11.86 15.81 -12.09
CA TYR A 562 -11.89 15.41 -10.67
C TYR A 562 -11.26 14.03 -10.52
N ARG A 563 -11.04 13.58 -9.28
CA ARG A 563 -10.13 12.47 -9.00
C ARG A 563 -8.79 12.73 -9.71
N ARG A 564 -8.26 13.93 -9.44
CA ARG A 564 -7.05 14.42 -10.08
C ARG A 564 -5.79 13.90 -9.39
N GLN A 565 -5.88 13.53 -8.13
CA GLN A 565 -4.81 12.87 -7.40
C GLN A 565 -4.58 11.47 -7.99
N ILE A 566 -3.30 11.14 -8.24
CA ILE A 566 -2.90 9.91 -8.94
C ILE A 566 -3.37 8.66 -8.20
N ALA A 567 -3.07 8.55 -6.90
CA ALA A 567 -3.46 7.38 -6.10
C ALA A 567 -4.99 7.24 -6.00
N GLU A 568 -5.73 8.34 -5.78
CA GLU A 568 -7.20 8.33 -5.77
C GLU A 568 -7.78 7.87 -7.12
N ARG A 569 -7.19 8.37 -8.20
CA ARG A 569 -7.63 8.05 -9.57
C ARG A 569 -7.45 6.58 -9.89
N VAL A 570 -6.29 6.03 -9.59
CA VAL A 570 -5.96 4.61 -9.81
C VAL A 570 -6.81 3.71 -8.93
N SER A 571 -6.94 4.02 -7.63
CA SER A 571 -7.77 3.26 -6.69
C SER A 571 -9.25 3.25 -7.07
N ALA A 572 -9.76 4.34 -7.67
CA ALA A 572 -11.14 4.37 -8.15
C ALA A 572 -11.39 3.39 -9.31
N ILE A 573 -10.38 3.12 -10.15
CA ILE A 573 -10.48 2.17 -11.27
C ILE A 573 -10.21 0.74 -10.80
N ALA A 574 -9.15 0.53 -10.03
CA ALA A 574 -8.68 -0.77 -9.59
C ALA A 574 -8.54 -0.85 -8.05
N PRO A 575 -9.65 -0.82 -7.29
CA PRO A 575 -9.62 -0.82 -5.83
C PRO A 575 -9.12 -2.13 -5.21
N PHE A 576 -8.90 -3.15 -6.03
CA PHE A 576 -8.39 -4.48 -5.66
C PHE A 576 -6.86 -4.58 -5.74
N LEU A 577 -6.18 -3.53 -6.24
CA LEU A 577 -4.73 -3.40 -6.20
C LEU A 577 -4.30 -2.57 -4.99
N ARG A 578 -3.23 -2.99 -4.32
CA ARG A 578 -2.57 -2.19 -3.30
C ARG A 578 -1.55 -1.29 -4.00
N LEU A 579 -1.64 0.01 -3.78
CA LEU A 579 -0.71 0.97 -4.38
C LEU A 579 0.53 1.14 -3.51
N ASP A 580 1.68 1.37 -4.15
CA ASP A 580 2.85 1.94 -3.49
C ASP A 580 2.51 3.37 -3.02
N LYS A 581 3.14 3.80 -1.93
CA LYS A 581 2.87 5.12 -1.34
C LYS A 581 3.41 6.28 -2.16
N ASP A 582 4.36 6.01 -3.05
CA ASP A 582 5.20 7.00 -3.72
C ASP A 582 5.05 6.94 -5.26
N PRO A 583 4.03 7.60 -5.84
CA PRO A 583 3.97 7.81 -7.27
C PRO A 583 5.02 8.84 -7.69
N TYR A 584 5.73 8.61 -8.76
CA TYR A 584 6.82 9.49 -9.21
C TYR A 584 6.61 10.03 -10.62
N ILE A 585 7.15 11.24 -10.86
CA ILE A 585 7.02 11.93 -12.15
C ILE A 585 8.20 11.62 -13.07
N VAL A 586 7.89 11.44 -14.35
CA VAL A 586 8.87 11.15 -15.41
C VAL A 586 8.62 12.06 -16.60
N ALA A 587 9.70 12.62 -17.15
CA ALA A 587 9.69 13.33 -18.41
C ALA A 587 10.03 12.37 -19.55
N ALA A 588 9.08 12.11 -20.43
CA ALA A 588 9.23 11.20 -21.56
C ALA A 588 8.35 11.65 -22.75
N GLU A 589 8.78 11.40 -23.99
CA GLU A 589 8.00 11.66 -25.21
C GLU A 589 7.46 13.11 -25.30
N GLY A 590 8.21 14.07 -24.81
CA GLY A 590 7.82 15.49 -24.81
C GLY A 590 6.72 15.84 -23.80
N ARG A 591 6.37 14.94 -22.89
CA ARG A 591 5.28 15.07 -21.88
C ARG A 591 5.74 14.65 -20.50
N LEU A 592 4.87 14.88 -19.52
CA LEU A 592 5.06 14.44 -18.15
C LEU A 592 4.10 13.28 -17.85
N PHE A 593 4.65 12.24 -17.25
CA PHE A 593 3.90 11.06 -16.82
C PHE A 593 4.15 10.78 -15.36
N TRP A 594 3.12 10.38 -14.65
CA TRP A 594 3.25 9.75 -13.35
C TRP A 594 3.35 8.24 -13.52
N ILE A 595 4.24 7.62 -12.78
CA ILE A 595 4.31 6.17 -12.65
C ILE A 595 3.89 5.81 -11.22
N GLN A 596 2.88 4.95 -11.11
CA GLN A 596 2.36 4.43 -9.86
C GLN A 596 2.55 2.91 -9.85
N ASP A 597 3.29 2.42 -8.86
CA ASP A 597 3.42 0.99 -8.64
C ASP A 597 2.19 0.43 -7.93
N ALA A 598 1.82 -0.82 -8.26
CA ALA A 598 0.68 -1.48 -7.67
C ALA A 598 0.93 -2.98 -7.49
N TYR A 599 0.53 -3.45 -6.32
CA TYR A 599 0.75 -4.81 -5.86
C TYR A 599 -0.52 -5.63 -5.89
N THR A 600 -0.34 -6.92 -6.14
CA THR A 600 -1.33 -7.94 -5.78
C THR A 600 -0.99 -8.48 -4.40
N THR A 601 -1.98 -8.56 -3.52
CA THR A 601 -1.79 -9.01 -2.14
C THR A 601 -2.87 -10.01 -1.72
N SER A 602 -2.53 -10.86 -0.75
CA SER A 602 -3.46 -11.75 -0.06
C SER A 602 -3.04 -11.94 1.39
N ASP A 603 -3.99 -12.15 2.26
CA ASP A 603 -3.83 -12.52 3.67
C ASP A 603 -4.07 -14.04 3.93
N HIS A 604 -4.26 -14.80 2.84
CA HIS A 604 -4.63 -16.22 2.89
C HIS A 604 -3.60 -17.16 2.25
N PHE A 605 -2.32 -16.79 2.22
CA PHE A 605 -1.26 -17.69 1.76
C PHE A 605 -0.86 -18.65 2.90
N PRO A 606 -0.99 -19.98 2.73
CA PRO A 606 -0.70 -20.94 3.79
C PRO A 606 0.74 -20.84 4.31
N TYR A 607 0.92 -20.95 5.62
CA TYR A 607 2.22 -20.93 6.30
C TYR A 607 3.06 -19.67 6.13
N SER A 608 2.62 -18.68 5.37
CA SER A 608 3.39 -17.46 5.17
C SER A 608 3.20 -16.47 6.31
N ASP A 609 4.30 -16.03 6.90
CA ASP A 609 4.33 -15.08 8.01
C ASP A 609 3.78 -13.70 7.60
N PRO A 610 2.72 -13.19 8.26
CA PRO A 610 2.07 -11.95 7.83
C PRO A 610 2.93 -10.71 8.09
N VAL A 611 2.69 -9.69 7.29
CA VAL A 611 3.10 -8.31 7.55
C VAL A 611 1.93 -7.61 8.21
N THR A 612 2.16 -7.07 9.41
CA THR A 612 1.15 -6.37 10.18
C THR A 612 1.42 -4.87 10.10
N ASP A 613 0.51 -4.13 9.51
CA ASP A 613 0.56 -2.67 9.54
C ASP A 613 -0.06 -2.18 10.86
N LEU A 614 0.78 -1.65 11.76
CA LEU A 614 0.32 -1.15 13.07
C LEU A 614 -0.64 0.05 12.92
N ALA A 615 -0.59 0.78 11.81
CA ALA A 615 -1.46 1.91 11.53
C ALA A 615 -2.83 1.48 10.98
N ASP A 616 -2.86 0.39 10.21
CA ASP A 616 -4.08 -0.18 9.64
C ASP A 616 -4.03 -1.73 9.63
N PRO A 617 -4.41 -2.40 10.73
CA PRO A 617 -4.44 -3.87 10.78
C PRO A 617 -5.38 -4.52 9.75
N SER A 618 -6.30 -3.77 9.13
CA SER A 618 -7.14 -4.28 8.04
C SER A 618 -6.39 -4.42 6.72
N SER A 619 -5.18 -3.90 6.64
CA SER A 619 -4.28 -3.97 5.50
C SER A 619 -3.22 -5.08 5.61
N ASP A 620 -3.32 -5.96 6.61
CA ASP A 620 -2.41 -7.09 6.80
C ASP A 620 -2.43 -8.01 5.57
N PHE A 621 -1.27 -8.52 5.20
CA PHE A 621 -1.11 -9.47 4.10
C PHE A 621 0.06 -10.42 4.38
N ASN A 622 0.01 -11.60 3.75
CA ASN A 622 1.08 -12.58 3.82
C ASN A 622 1.51 -13.10 2.44
N TYR A 623 1.11 -12.38 1.39
CA TYR A 623 1.55 -12.56 0.01
C TYR A 623 1.57 -11.20 -0.68
N ILE A 624 2.64 -10.93 -1.44
CA ILE A 624 2.76 -9.71 -2.24
C ILE A 624 3.58 -9.96 -3.52
N ARG A 625 3.16 -9.35 -4.64
CA ARG A 625 3.91 -9.30 -5.90
C ARG A 625 3.85 -7.90 -6.51
N ASN A 626 4.97 -7.48 -7.09
CA ASN A 626 5.05 -6.27 -7.91
C ASN A 626 4.53 -6.54 -9.32
N SER A 627 3.21 -6.73 -9.45
CA SER A 627 2.62 -7.26 -10.68
C SER A 627 2.20 -6.21 -11.68
N VAL A 628 1.95 -4.96 -11.25
CA VAL A 628 1.36 -3.93 -12.12
C VAL A 628 2.08 -2.60 -11.97
N LYS A 629 2.42 -1.97 -13.10
CA LYS A 629 2.82 -0.57 -13.16
C LYS A 629 1.78 0.26 -13.91
N ILE A 630 1.44 1.41 -13.36
CA ILE A 630 0.42 2.27 -13.94
C ILE A 630 1.08 3.59 -14.34
N THR A 631 0.97 3.96 -15.61
CA THR A 631 1.34 5.29 -16.07
C THR A 631 0.10 6.16 -16.13
N VAL A 632 0.22 7.42 -15.71
CA VAL A 632 -0.86 8.42 -15.82
C VAL A 632 -0.29 9.65 -16.49
N ASP A 633 -0.83 10.00 -17.64
CA ASP A 633 -0.48 11.24 -18.34
C ASP A 633 -0.85 12.45 -17.46
N ALA A 634 0.11 13.30 -17.13
CA ALA A 634 -0.09 14.44 -16.23
C ALA A 634 -1.04 15.51 -16.82
N TYR A 635 -1.17 15.58 -18.15
CA TYR A 635 -2.04 16.52 -18.86
C TYR A 635 -3.46 15.98 -19.02
N ASP A 636 -3.61 14.76 -19.57
CA ASP A 636 -4.92 14.16 -19.87
C ASP A 636 -5.48 13.30 -18.75
N GLY A 637 -4.66 12.90 -17.77
CA GLY A 637 -5.03 12.02 -16.69
C GLY A 637 -5.42 10.61 -17.14
N THR A 638 -4.94 10.17 -18.31
CA THR A 638 -5.25 8.84 -18.86
C THR A 638 -4.37 7.80 -18.18
N PRO A 639 -4.92 6.87 -17.38
CA PRO A 639 -4.12 5.80 -16.79
C PRO A 639 -3.98 4.63 -17.76
N THR A 640 -2.83 3.95 -17.72
CA THR A 640 -2.59 2.69 -18.44
C THR A 640 -1.96 1.69 -17.48
N PHE A 641 -2.53 0.49 -17.38
CA PHE A 641 -2.14 -0.54 -16.42
C PHE A 641 -1.30 -1.62 -17.12
N TYR A 642 0.00 -1.63 -16.88
CA TYR A 642 0.92 -2.61 -17.48
C TYR A 642 1.17 -3.77 -16.51
N VAL A 643 1.05 -5.01 -17.02
CA VAL A 643 1.36 -6.22 -16.24
C VAL A 643 2.85 -6.52 -16.37
N VAL A 644 3.58 -6.37 -15.28
CA VAL A 644 5.02 -6.61 -15.19
C VAL A 644 5.32 -8.08 -14.86
N ASP A 645 4.60 -8.65 -13.89
CA ASP A 645 4.71 -10.07 -13.56
C ASP A 645 3.46 -10.84 -14.07
N ALA A 646 3.55 -11.31 -15.30
CA ALA A 646 2.49 -12.11 -15.89
C ALA A 646 2.38 -13.54 -15.30
N SER A 647 3.35 -13.96 -14.47
CA SER A 647 3.32 -15.26 -13.81
C SER A 647 2.49 -15.27 -12.53
N ASP A 648 2.20 -14.09 -11.95
CA ASP A 648 1.41 -13.96 -10.73
C ASP A 648 -0.05 -14.41 -10.93
N PRO A 649 -0.52 -15.44 -10.17
CA PRO A 649 -1.88 -15.96 -10.33
C PRO A 649 -2.98 -14.95 -9.98
N LEU A 650 -2.72 -13.99 -9.08
CA LEU A 650 -3.69 -12.95 -8.75
C LEU A 650 -3.90 -11.98 -9.91
N VAL A 651 -2.83 -11.54 -10.56
CA VAL A 651 -2.97 -10.64 -11.71
C VAL A 651 -3.64 -11.36 -12.89
N GLN A 652 -3.37 -12.66 -13.09
CA GLN A 652 -4.06 -13.48 -14.10
C GLN A 652 -5.57 -13.57 -13.84
N ALA A 653 -5.96 -13.74 -12.56
CA ALA A 653 -7.36 -13.70 -12.17
C ALA A 653 -7.99 -12.33 -12.47
N TYR A 654 -7.31 -11.23 -12.14
CA TYR A 654 -7.79 -9.87 -12.44
C TYR A 654 -7.85 -9.58 -13.94
N GLN A 655 -6.91 -10.08 -14.74
CA GLN A 655 -6.98 -9.99 -16.21
C GLN A 655 -8.20 -10.71 -16.77
N SER A 656 -8.55 -11.88 -16.20
CA SER A 656 -9.75 -12.63 -16.57
C SER A 656 -11.05 -11.90 -16.18
N MET A 657 -11.08 -11.26 -15.00
CA MET A 657 -12.22 -10.45 -14.54
C MET A 657 -12.42 -9.18 -15.37
N PHE A 658 -11.33 -8.54 -15.80
CA PHE A 658 -11.29 -7.26 -16.47
C PHE A 658 -10.43 -7.27 -17.74
N PRO A 659 -10.84 -7.96 -18.83
CA PRO A 659 -9.99 -8.23 -19.99
C PRO A 659 -9.45 -7.01 -20.74
N LYS A 660 -10.01 -5.81 -20.49
CA LYS A 660 -9.60 -4.56 -21.14
C LYS A 660 -8.90 -3.57 -20.20
N LEU A 661 -8.66 -3.98 -18.98
CA LEU A 661 -8.00 -3.11 -18.00
C LEU A 661 -6.48 -3.13 -18.18
N PHE A 662 -5.93 -4.30 -18.40
CA PHE A 662 -4.50 -4.53 -18.39
C PHE A 662 -3.92 -4.62 -19.80
N VAL A 663 -2.69 -4.11 -19.92
CA VAL A 663 -1.87 -4.13 -21.13
C VAL A 663 -0.59 -4.91 -20.82
N PRO A 664 -0.07 -5.74 -21.74
CA PRO A 664 1.23 -6.39 -21.57
C PRO A 664 2.37 -5.38 -21.37
N PHE A 665 3.34 -5.71 -20.51
CA PHE A 665 4.48 -4.83 -20.21
C PHE A 665 5.31 -4.47 -21.46
N GLU A 666 5.40 -5.39 -22.42
CA GLU A 666 6.13 -5.18 -23.68
C GLU A 666 5.60 -4.00 -24.49
N GLN A 667 4.33 -3.62 -24.28
CA GLN A 667 3.71 -2.49 -24.97
C GLN A 667 3.97 -1.13 -24.29
N MET A 668 4.64 -1.12 -23.14
CA MET A 668 5.09 0.14 -22.53
C MET A 668 6.15 0.78 -23.42
N PRO A 669 6.06 2.09 -23.71
CA PRO A 669 7.11 2.81 -24.43
C PRO A 669 8.49 2.63 -23.77
N GLU A 670 9.53 2.50 -24.57
CA GLU A 670 10.89 2.28 -24.06
C GLU A 670 11.38 3.48 -23.23
N SER A 671 10.99 4.68 -23.63
CA SER A 671 11.22 5.92 -22.90
C SER A 671 10.65 5.93 -21.47
N LEU A 672 9.56 5.21 -21.24
CA LEU A 672 8.99 5.03 -19.90
C LEU A 672 9.60 3.82 -19.17
N LYS A 673 9.94 2.75 -19.90
CA LYS A 673 10.61 1.58 -19.33
C LYS A 673 11.98 1.93 -18.74
N SER A 674 12.72 2.85 -19.34
CA SER A 674 14.01 3.30 -18.83
C SER A 674 13.92 3.99 -17.46
N HIS A 675 12.73 4.42 -17.04
CA HIS A 675 12.48 5.09 -15.77
C HIS A 675 11.75 4.23 -14.73
N ILE A 676 11.36 2.98 -15.05
CA ILE A 676 10.75 2.12 -14.04
C ILE A 676 11.75 1.83 -12.92
N ARG A 677 11.21 1.79 -11.68
CA ARG A 677 12.00 1.54 -10.47
C ARG A 677 11.47 0.29 -9.77
N TYR A 678 12.33 -0.39 -9.03
CA TYR A 678 11.84 -1.37 -8.05
C TYR A 678 11.16 -0.60 -6.92
N PRO A 679 9.90 -0.94 -6.55
CA PRO A 679 9.13 -0.12 -5.62
C PRO A 679 9.67 -0.23 -4.19
N LEU A 680 9.61 0.89 -3.47
CA LEU A 680 10.18 1.00 -2.12
C LEU A 680 9.42 0.19 -1.08
N ASP A 681 8.08 0.20 -1.12
CA ASP A 681 7.27 -0.49 -0.12
C ASP A 681 7.48 -2.01 -0.15
N ILE A 682 7.46 -2.65 -1.33
CA ILE A 682 7.72 -4.10 -1.43
C ILE A 682 9.16 -4.45 -1.08
N PHE A 683 10.13 -3.62 -1.48
CA PHE A 683 11.54 -3.83 -1.13
C PHE A 683 11.74 -3.79 0.39
N SER A 684 11.15 -2.81 1.06
CA SER A 684 11.23 -2.68 2.52
C SER A 684 10.63 -3.89 3.24
N VAL A 685 9.48 -4.39 2.76
CA VAL A 685 8.87 -5.63 3.28
C VAL A 685 9.79 -6.84 3.05
N GLN A 686 10.36 -6.98 1.86
CA GLN A 686 11.29 -8.08 1.55
C GLN A 686 12.57 -7.99 2.37
N ALA A 687 13.13 -6.80 2.52
CA ALA A 687 14.31 -6.55 3.33
C ALA A 687 14.05 -6.90 4.81
N GLU A 688 12.89 -6.51 5.35
CA GLU A 688 12.51 -6.86 6.72
C GLU A 688 12.30 -8.37 6.91
N LYS A 689 11.60 -9.02 5.99
CA LYS A 689 11.43 -10.48 6.04
C LYS A 689 12.77 -11.21 5.91
N TYR A 690 13.71 -10.71 5.11
CA TYR A 690 15.03 -11.30 4.91
C TYR A 690 15.86 -11.33 6.19
N LEU A 691 15.64 -10.42 7.14
CA LEU A 691 16.33 -10.38 8.45
C LEU A 691 16.32 -11.73 9.17
N ARG A 692 15.27 -12.50 9.01
CA ARG A 692 15.08 -13.81 9.62
C ARG A 692 15.06 -14.93 8.60
N TYR A 693 14.40 -14.70 7.44
CA TYR A 693 14.17 -15.73 6.42
C TYR A 693 15.36 -15.98 5.48
N HIS A 694 16.53 -15.34 5.71
CA HIS A 694 17.78 -15.76 5.08
C HIS A 694 18.30 -17.08 5.70
N MET A 695 17.96 -17.38 6.97
CA MET A 695 18.27 -18.64 7.62
C MET A 695 17.38 -19.75 7.05
N LEU A 696 18.00 -20.74 6.41
CA LEU A 696 17.30 -21.87 5.77
C LEU A 696 17.21 -23.12 6.66
N ASP A 697 18.15 -23.28 7.58
CA ASP A 697 18.15 -24.40 8.53
C ASP A 697 17.09 -24.15 9.62
N PRO A 698 16.13 -25.07 9.84
CA PRO A 698 15.08 -24.91 10.84
C PRO A 698 15.62 -24.74 12.27
N ARG A 699 16.81 -25.25 12.60
CA ARG A 699 17.42 -25.13 13.94
C ARG A 699 17.98 -23.73 14.15
N ASP A 700 18.75 -23.22 13.17
CA ASP A 700 19.32 -21.89 13.22
C ASP A 700 18.18 -20.87 13.29
N PHE A 701 17.12 -21.08 12.49
CA PHE A 701 15.91 -20.28 12.49
C PHE A 701 15.16 -20.29 13.84
N TYR A 702 15.04 -21.46 14.46
CA TYR A 702 14.37 -21.61 15.75
C TYR A 702 15.17 -20.95 16.88
N ASN A 703 16.49 -21.14 16.89
CA ASN A 703 17.39 -20.58 17.89
C ASN A 703 17.70 -19.10 17.68
N LEU A 704 17.34 -18.50 16.51
CA LEU A 704 17.72 -17.17 16.09
C LEU A 704 19.23 -16.94 16.09
N GLU A 705 20.02 -17.95 15.64
CA GLU A 705 21.48 -17.95 15.78
C GLU A 705 22.16 -16.87 14.92
N ASP A 706 21.59 -16.50 13.79
CA ASP A 706 22.13 -15.48 12.88
C ASP A 706 21.06 -14.45 12.50
N ILE A 707 20.31 -13.96 13.47
CA ILE A 707 19.31 -12.92 13.20
C ILE A 707 19.98 -11.59 12.86
N TRP A 708 19.57 -10.99 11.75
CA TRP A 708 20.04 -9.68 11.32
C TRP A 708 19.08 -8.57 11.72
N ARG A 709 19.54 -7.32 11.57
CA ARG A 709 18.73 -6.12 11.67
C ARG A 709 19.11 -5.14 10.55
N ILE A 710 18.22 -4.23 10.21
CA ILE A 710 18.55 -3.10 9.34
C ILE A 710 19.66 -2.29 10.05
N ALA A 711 20.70 -1.90 9.31
CA ALA A 711 21.75 -1.03 9.84
C ALA A 711 21.17 0.28 10.35
N THR A 712 21.83 0.92 11.30
CA THR A 712 21.41 2.19 11.90
C THR A 712 22.39 3.30 11.60
N GLU A 713 21.91 4.53 11.43
CA GLU A 713 22.67 5.74 11.14
C GLU A 713 22.20 6.92 11.98
N LYS A 714 22.98 8.00 11.99
CA LYS A 714 22.58 9.31 12.50
C LYS A 714 22.15 10.17 11.32
N PHE A 715 20.90 10.53 11.26
CA PHE A 715 20.34 11.29 10.15
C PHE A 715 19.53 12.50 10.61
N GLY A 716 19.59 13.56 9.86
CA GLY A 716 18.75 14.74 10.04
C GLY A 716 19.32 15.80 10.98
N GLN A 717 18.45 16.68 11.45
CA GLN A 717 18.79 17.83 12.27
C GLN A 717 19.19 17.43 13.70
N GLY A 718 20.36 17.86 14.14
CA GLY A 718 20.85 17.61 15.50
C GLY A 718 20.96 16.14 15.86
N ALA A 719 21.18 15.28 14.87
CA ALA A 719 21.19 13.81 14.91
C ALA A 719 21.98 13.25 16.10
N ARG A 720 21.27 12.94 17.19
CA ARG A 720 21.80 12.31 18.40
C ARG A 720 21.36 10.87 18.58
N GLU A 721 20.22 10.51 17.98
CA GLU A 721 19.65 9.18 18.07
C GLU A 721 19.90 8.42 16.77
N LEU A 722 20.14 7.14 16.90
CA LEU A 722 20.29 6.24 15.77
C LEU A 722 18.92 5.87 15.24
N GLN A 723 18.76 5.90 13.93
CA GLN A 723 17.56 5.44 13.25
C GLN A 723 17.91 4.36 12.20
N PRO A 724 17.00 3.49 11.81
CA PRO A 724 17.25 2.54 10.74
C PRO A 724 17.58 3.27 9.44
N VAL A 725 18.59 2.77 8.71
CA VAL A 725 18.92 3.25 7.37
C VAL A 725 17.75 2.97 6.43
N GLU A 726 17.18 4.03 5.84
CA GLU A 726 16.18 3.87 4.81
C GLU A 726 16.81 3.28 3.55
N PRO A 727 16.11 2.37 2.83
CA PRO A 727 16.61 1.88 1.55
C PRO A 727 16.88 3.03 0.59
N TYR A 728 18.04 3.04 -0.05
CA TYR A 728 18.44 4.13 -0.94
C TYR A 728 18.82 3.64 -2.32
N ARG A 729 18.69 4.53 -3.30
CA ARG A 729 19.04 4.27 -4.70
C ARG A 729 20.43 4.80 -5.00
N ALA A 730 21.19 4.02 -5.77
CA ALA A 730 22.53 4.41 -6.24
C ALA A 730 22.78 3.85 -7.65
N ILE A 731 23.57 4.58 -8.45
CA ILE A 731 24.16 4.04 -9.66
C ILE A 731 25.50 3.42 -9.25
N MET A 732 25.63 2.11 -9.38
CA MET A 732 26.82 1.41 -8.97
C MET A 732 27.09 0.16 -9.80
N LYS A 733 28.36 -0.25 -9.83
CA LYS A 733 28.75 -1.51 -10.43
C LYS A 733 28.60 -2.64 -9.41
N LEU A 734 27.69 -3.58 -9.69
CA LEU A 734 27.52 -4.75 -8.84
C LEU A 734 28.68 -5.72 -8.99
N PRO A 735 29.04 -6.46 -7.94
CA PRO A 735 30.12 -7.47 -8.00
C PRO A 735 29.86 -8.51 -9.10
N GLY A 736 30.85 -8.70 -9.97
CA GLY A 736 30.76 -9.63 -11.10
C GLY A 736 30.05 -9.11 -12.35
N GLU A 737 29.55 -7.86 -12.34
CA GLU A 737 28.94 -7.22 -13.50
C GLU A 737 29.96 -6.28 -14.20
N ASP A 738 29.82 -6.09 -15.51
CA ASP A 738 30.70 -5.25 -16.31
C ASP A 738 30.28 -3.77 -16.35
N SER A 739 29.00 -3.49 -16.16
CA SER A 739 28.39 -2.16 -16.23
C SER A 739 27.81 -1.71 -14.91
N ALA A 740 27.75 -0.40 -14.69
CA ALA A 740 27.02 0.18 -13.58
C ALA A 740 25.51 0.14 -13.87
N GLU A 741 24.71 -0.08 -12.82
CA GLU A 741 23.28 -0.17 -12.86
C GLU A 741 22.66 0.73 -11.77
N PHE A 742 21.44 1.17 -11.99
CA PHE A 742 20.63 1.81 -10.96
C PHE A 742 20.04 0.74 -10.04
N VAL A 743 20.37 0.78 -8.77
CA VAL A 743 19.95 -0.22 -7.77
C VAL A 743 19.29 0.45 -6.57
N LEU A 744 18.39 -0.29 -5.94
CA LEU A 744 17.83 0.06 -4.62
C LEU A 744 18.42 -0.91 -3.61
N LEU A 745 19.09 -0.41 -2.55
CA LEU A 745 19.79 -1.27 -1.61
C LEU A 745 19.59 -0.86 -0.15
N THR A 746 19.84 -1.82 0.76
CA THR A 746 19.91 -1.60 2.21
C THR A 746 20.95 -2.50 2.85
N PRO A 747 21.78 -1.97 3.77
CA PRO A 747 22.76 -2.75 4.53
C PRO A 747 22.12 -3.41 5.75
N TYR A 748 22.69 -4.56 6.14
CA TYR A 748 22.32 -5.30 7.34
C TYR A 748 23.45 -5.39 8.34
N THR A 749 23.09 -5.41 9.62
CA THR A 749 24.03 -5.66 10.72
C THR A 749 23.58 -6.85 11.55
N ARG A 750 24.52 -7.46 12.24
CA ARG A 750 24.22 -8.42 13.30
C ARG A 750 23.61 -7.69 14.51
N ASN A 751 22.89 -8.42 15.32
CA ASN A 751 22.23 -7.82 16.46
C ASN A 751 23.22 -7.40 17.57
N ASP A 752 24.22 -8.24 17.85
CA ASP A 752 25.25 -7.99 18.88
C ASP A 752 26.53 -8.81 18.59
N PRO A 753 27.70 -8.17 18.35
CA PRO A 753 27.92 -6.72 18.16
C PRO A 753 27.33 -6.22 16.83
N PRO A 754 27.04 -4.90 16.70
CA PRO A 754 26.46 -4.31 15.50
C PRO A 754 27.49 -4.13 14.39
N ILE A 755 27.99 -5.22 13.84
CA ILE A 755 28.90 -5.28 12.69
C ILE A 755 28.11 -5.58 11.43
N LEU A 756 28.60 -5.17 10.26
CA LEU A 756 27.94 -5.49 9.00
C LEU A 756 27.82 -6.99 8.79
N ALA A 757 26.64 -7.44 8.41
CA ALA A 757 26.32 -8.84 8.12
C ALA A 757 26.22 -9.09 6.61
N GLY A 758 25.70 -8.14 5.87
CA GLY A 758 25.45 -8.22 4.43
C GLY A 758 24.71 -7.02 3.92
N TRP A 759 24.27 -7.09 2.68
CA TRP A 759 23.37 -6.13 2.05
C TRP A 759 22.52 -6.80 0.98
N ILE A 760 21.35 -6.23 0.73
CA ILE A 760 20.45 -6.66 -0.32
C ILE A 760 20.22 -5.52 -1.30
N ALA A 761 20.12 -5.85 -2.58
CA ALA A 761 19.80 -4.88 -3.62
C ALA A 761 18.75 -5.42 -4.59
N ALA A 762 17.91 -4.51 -5.07
CA ALA A 762 17.01 -4.73 -6.19
C ALA A 762 17.54 -4.02 -7.43
N ARG A 763 17.67 -4.73 -8.54
CA ARG A 763 18.14 -4.23 -9.84
C ARG A 763 16.98 -3.50 -10.53
N ASN A 764 17.24 -2.28 -11.04
CA ASN A 764 16.21 -1.44 -11.65
C ASN A 764 16.34 -1.34 -13.17
N ASP A 765 17.47 -1.74 -13.75
CA ASP A 765 17.74 -1.58 -15.17
C ASP A 765 17.50 -2.87 -15.97
N ALA A 766 17.04 -2.72 -17.20
CA ALA A 766 16.92 -3.83 -18.12
C ALA A 766 18.31 -4.38 -18.53
N PRO A 767 18.47 -5.69 -18.72
CA PRO A 767 17.43 -6.74 -18.72
C PRO A 767 17.12 -7.30 -17.32
N ASN A 768 17.79 -6.84 -16.28
CA ASN A 768 17.79 -7.44 -14.95
C ASN A 768 16.75 -6.85 -13.99
N TYR A 769 15.85 -6.00 -14.50
CA TYR A 769 14.82 -5.37 -13.69
C TYR A 769 14.05 -6.37 -12.81
N GLY A 770 13.97 -6.08 -11.53
CA GLY A 770 13.22 -6.89 -10.56
C GLY A 770 14.01 -8.04 -9.92
N GLU A 771 15.26 -8.28 -10.36
CA GLU A 771 16.13 -9.26 -9.73
C GLU A 771 16.62 -8.74 -8.38
N LEU A 772 16.47 -9.57 -7.34
CA LEU A 772 17.04 -9.32 -6.02
C LEU A 772 18.34 -10.09 -5.84
N VAL A 773 19.38 -9.39 -5.36
CA VAL A 773 20.67 -9.97 -5.04
C VAL A 773 21.03 -9.66 -3.59
N ALA A 774 21.54 -10.63 -2.88
CA ALA A 774 22.04 -10.47 -1.51
C ALA A 774 23.51 -10.83 -1.44
N PHE A 775 24.26 -10.08 -0.68
CA PHE A 775 25.70 -10.28 -0.49
C PHE A 775 25.99 -10.44 1.00
N ASP A 776 26.55 -11.59 1.37
CA ASP A 776 26.87 -11.94 2.74
C ASP A 776 28.33 -11.67 3.04
N PHE A 777 28.60 -10.96 4.15
CA PHE A 777 29.94 -10.74 4.63
C PHE A 777 30.46 -11.96 5.40
N PRO A 778 31.80 -12.27 5.28
CA PRO A 778 32.41 -13.35 6.02
C PRO A 778 32.27 -13.16 7.54
N LYS A 779 31.98 -14.26 8.25
CA LYS A 779 31.80 -14.23 9.71
C LYS A 779 33.11 -14.10 10.48
N ASP A 780 34.24 -14.37 9.83
CA ASP A 780 35.58 -14.30 10.40
C ASP A 780 36.20 -12.90 10.31
N ARG A 781 35.54 -11.94 9.66
CA ARG A 781 36.00 -10.54 9.55
C ARG A 781 34.99 -9.60 10.18
N GLN A 782 35.52 -8.56 10.82
CA GLN A 782 34.71 -7.48 11.36
C GLN A 782 34.75 -6.30 10.39
N LEU A 783 33.62 -5.99 9.79
CA LEU A 783 33.42 -4.81 8.96
C LEU A 783 32.55 -3.81 9.74
N ASP A 784 32.98 -2.56 9.72
CA ASP A 784 32.27 -1.51 10.46
C ASP A 784 30.88 -1.28 9.91
N SER A 785 29.92 -1.23 10.81
CA SER A 785 28.55 -0.80 10.46
C SER A 785 28.48 0.73 10.28
N PRO A 786 27.43 1.26 9.65
CA PRO A 786 27.18 2.70 9.62
C PRO A 786 27.29 3.33 11.02
N GLU A 787 26.71 2.72 12.05
CA GLU A 787 26.78 3.16 13.45
C GLU A 787 28.23 3.27 13.95
N GLN A 788 29.13 2.33 13.57
CA GLN A 788 30.54 2.37 13.96
C GLN A 788 31.32 3.42 13.18
N ILE A 789 31.00 3.62 11.89
CA ILE A 789 31.56 4.70 11.08
C ILE A 789 31.13 6.06 11.62
N GLU A 790 29.87 6.23 12.00
CA GLU A 790 29.37 7.42 12.68
C GLU A 790 30.17 7.74 13.97
N ALA A 791 30.45 6.71 14.76
CA ALA A 791 31.26 6.89 15.95
C ALA A 791 32.70 7.30 15.61
N LYS A 792 33.29 6.83 14.50
CA LYS A 792 34.61 7.28 14.03
C LYS A 792 34.59 8.73 13.56
N ILE A 793 33.56 9.12 12.82
CA ILE A 793 33.32 10.49 12.35
C ILE A 793 33.24 11.44 13.56
N ASP A 794 32.45 11.11 14.56
CA ASP A 794 32.29 11.95 15.76
C ASP A 794 33.56 12.06 16.62
N ASN A 795 34.41 11.00 16.60
CA ASN A 795 35.67 10.96 17.36
C ASN A 795 36.83 11.60 16.59
N ASP A 796 36.70 11.89 15.30
CA ASP A 796 37.77 12.56 14.55
C ASP A 796 37.92 14.01 15.07
N PRO A 797 39.11 14.44 15.50
CA PRO A 797 39.31 15.76 16.08
C PRO A 797 38.95 16.91 15.13
N THR A 798 39.28 16.78 13.85
CA THR A 798 39.06 17.83 12.83
C THR A 798 37.56 17.98 12.55
N ILE A 799 36.85 16.87 12.40
CA ILE A 799 35.43 16.84 12.15
C ILE A 799 34.64 17.33 13.39
N SER A 800 35.02 16.84 14.57
CA SER A 800 34.40 17.25 15.83
C SER A 800 34.58 18.75 16.11
N GLU A 801 35.77 19.32 15.81
CA GLU A 801 35.99 20.77 15.88
C GLU A 801 35.11 21.52 14.87
N TRP A 802 34.99 21.06 13.63
CA TRP A 802 34.16 21.69 12.62
C TRP A 802 32.68 21.75 13.04
N PHE A 803 32.13 20.63 13.54
CA PHE A 803 30.74 20.60 14.06
C PHE A 803 30.57 21.54 15.27
N THR A 804 31.54 21.52 16.20
CA THR A 804 31.48 22.38 17.39
C THR A 804 31.48 23.86 17.02
N LEU A 805 32.23 24.27 15.99
CA LEU A 805 32.33 25.66 15.59
C LEU A 805 31.18 26.13 14.69
N ARG A 806 30.54 25.25 13.94
CA ARG A 806 29.54 25.60 12.93
C ARG A 806 28.10 25.32 13.35
N CYS A 807 27.88 24.34 14.25
CA CYS A 807 26.53 23.97 14.70
C CYS A 807 26.21 24.65 16.03
N GLN A 808 26.34 25.98 16.11
CA GLN A 808 26.01 26.80 17.29
C GLN A 808 24.71 27.58 17.10
N GLU A 809 24.31 28.38 18.13
CA GLU A 809 23.16 29.29 18.03
C GLU A 809 23.20 30.13 16.74
N GLY A 810 22.13 30.08 15.96
CA GLY A 810 21.99 30.75 14.66
C GLY A 810 22.31 29.89 13.43
N SER A 811 22.83 28.68 13.61
CA SER A 811 23.11 27.72 12.53
C SER A 811 22.84 26.29 12.92
N GLU A 812 22.16 25.56 12.10
CA GLU A 812 21.80 24.14 12.27
C GLU A 812 22.57 23.27 11.28
N CYS A 813 23.25 22.25 11.79
CA CYS A 813 23.82 21.23 10.95
C CYS A 813 22.83 20.09 10.74
N ILE A 814 22.72 19.65 9.50
CA ILE A 814 21.89 18.51 9.09
C ILE A 814 22.85 17.46 8.55
N ARG A 815 22.81 16.28 9.15
CA ARG A 815 23.55 15.12 8.66
C ARG A 815 22.68 14.43 7.60
N GLY A 816 23.25 14.15 6.43
CA GLY A 816 22.59 13.38 5.38
C GLY A 816 22.65 11.88 5.66
N ASN A 817 22.10 11.08 4.75
CA ASN A 817 22.20 9.62 4.86
C ASN A 817 23.66 9.17 4.73
N LEU A 818 24.09 8.26 5.60
CA LEU A 818 25.38 7.58 5.47
C LEU A 818 25.25 6.42 4.47
N LEU A 819 25.62 6.67 3.23
CA LEU A 819 25.57 5.68 2.16
C LEU A 819 26.68 4.65 2.34
N VAL A 820 26.36 3.37 2.31
CA VAL A 820 27.31 2.25 2.27
C VAL A 820 27.42 1.79 0.82
N LEU A 821 28.56 2.02 0.19
CA LEU A 821 28.79 1.73 -1.22
C LEU A 821 29.76 0.55 -1.35
N PRO A 822 29.27 -0.65 -1.71
CA PRO A 822 30.13 -1.78 -2.03
C PRO A 822 30.97 -1.49 -3.26
N MET A 823 32.30 -1.73 -3.17
CA MET A 823 33.29 -1.52 -4.21
C MET A 823 33.99 -2.82 -4.52
N ALA A 824 34.08 -3.22 -5.78
CA ALA A 824 34.72 -4.47 -6.18
C ALA A 824 35.56 -4.29 -7.44
N PHE A 825 36.73 -4.96 -7.48
CA PHE A 825 37.59 -5.08 -8.66
C PHE A 825 38.32 -6.43 -8.65
N GLY A 826 37.99 -7.30 -9.60
CA GLY A 826 38.49 -8.67 -9.60
C GLY A 826 38.06 -9.44 -8.34
N ASP A 827 39.04 -9.93 -7.57
CA ASP A 827 38.85 -10.63 -6.30
C ASP A 827 38.95 -9.70 -5.08
N GLU A 828 39.12 -8.39 -5.29
CA GLU A 828 39.19 -7.38 -4.24
C GLU A 828 37.87 -6.75 -3.98
N PHE A 829 37.42 -6.75 -2.72
CA PHE A 829 36.13 -6.25 -2.26
C PHE A 829 36.35 -5.30 -1.08
N SER A 830 35.78 -4.14 -1.14
CA SER A 830 35.87 -3.10 -0.10
C SER A 830 34.53 -2.35 0.06
N LEU A 831 34.49 -1.48 1.06
CA LEU A 831 33.33 -0.60 1.31
C LEU A 831 33.79 0.85 1.36
N LEU A 832 33.05 1.72 0.68
CA LEU A 832 33.16 3.17 0.81
C LEU A 832 31.92 3.68 1.52
N TYR A 833 32.10 4.56 2.50
CA TYR A 833 31.01 5.25 3.19
C TYR A 833 31.03 6.71 2.77
N ALA A 834 29.85 7.29 2.50
CA ALA A 834 29.73 8.68 2.08
C ALA A 834 28.56 9.36 2.81
N GLU A 835 28.82 10.52 3.42
CA GLU A 835 27.82 11.29 4.16
C GLU A 835 27.92 12.77 3.78
N PRO A 836 26.85 13.38 3.24
CA PRO A 836 26.78 14.81 2.99
C PRO A 836 26.40 15.56 4.28
N ILE A 837 27.00 16.73 4.49
CA ILE A 837 26.70 17.62 5.62
C ILE A 837 26.16 18.95 5.12
N TYR A 838 24.94 19.28 5.56
CA TYR A 838 24.29 20.53 5.22
C TYR A 838 24.31 21.50 6.40
N LEU A 839 24.34 22.78 6.09
CA LEU A 839 24.21 23.88 7.04
C LEU A 839 22.97 24.70 6.68
N ARG A 840 22.15 25.00 7.69
CA ARG A 840 20.95 25.81 7.55
C ARG A 840 20.99 26.96 8.58
N ALA A 841 20.62 28.17 8.19
CA ALA A 841 20.41 29.23 9.15
C ALA A 841 19.14 28.98 9.97
N GLU A 842 19.19 29.24 11.27
CA GLU A 842 18.05 29.05 12.17
C GLU A 842 16.83 29.87 11.68
N GLY A 843 15.68 29.21 11.54
CA GLY A 843 14.42 29.82 11.09
C GLY A 843 14.28 30.04 9.59
N ILE A 844 15.22 29.54 8.79
CA ILE A 844 15.17 29.59 7.31
C ILE A 844 15.34 28.17 6.76
N ASP A 845 14.29 27.62 6.14
CA ASP A 845 14.33 26.29 5.52
C ASP A 845 15.09 26.29 4.20
N PHE A 846 16.40 26.55 4.27
CA PHE A 846 17.30 26.63 3.13
C PHE A 846 18.63 25.96 3.46
N PRO A 847 18.69 24.62 3.38
CA PRO A 847 19.93 23.88 3.62
C PRO A 847 20.91 24.06 2.46
N GLU A 848 22.17 24.29 2.80
CA GLU A 848 23.30 24.39 1.85
C GLU A 848 24.28 23.25 2.14
N LEU A 849 24.70 22.51 1.12
CA LEU A 849 25.75 21.49 1.24
C LEU A 849 27.09 22.19 1.53
N LYS A 850 27.78 21.81 2.59
CA LYS A 850 29.02 22.44 3.02
C LYS A 850 30.20 21.48 3.08
N GLN A 851 29.96 20.23 3.39
CA GLN A 851 31.02 19.23 3.51
C GLN A 851 30.52 17.88 3.01
N VAL A 852 31.45 17.06 2.56
CA VAL A 852 31.26 15.64 2.25
C VAL A 852 32.25 14.86 3.10
N ILE A 853 31.76 13.88 3.83
CA ILE A 853 32.57 12.93 4.58
C ILE A 853 32.67 11.67 3.77
N LEU A 854 33.90 11.21 3.49
CA LEU A 854 34.16 9.88 2.99
C LEU A 854 34.90 9.07 4.04
N ALA A 855 34.52 7.80 4.18
CA ALA A 855 35.17 6.92 5.14
C ALA A 855 35.40 5.52 4.55
N THR A 856 36.41 4.85 5.06
CA THR A 856 36.66 3.41 4.95
C THR A 856 36.68 2.81 6.34
N GLY A 857 36.93 1.51 6.45
CA GLY A 857 37.10 0.89 7.77
C GLY A 857 38.27 1.47 8.60
N THR A 858 39.24 2.15 7.97
CA THR A 858 40.47 2.64 8.63
C THR A 858 40.63 4.15 8.63
N THR A 859 40.04 4.85 7.67
CA THR A 859 40.31 6.27 7.41
C THR A 859 38.99 7.03 7.28
N VAL A 860 38.93 8.24 7.84
CA VAL A 860 37.78 9.17 7.73
C VAL A 860 38.31 10.52 7.25
N VAL A 861 37.72 11.09 6.22
CA VAL A 861 38.08 12.42 5.67
C VAL A 861 36.84 13.28 5.48
N MET A 862 36.95 14.59 5.70
CA MET A 862 35.92 15.57 5.45
C MET A 862 36.48 16.69 4.56
N ARG A 863 35.82 16.96 3.42
CA ARG A 863 36.24 17.97 2.45
C ARG A 863 35.04 18.69 1.85
N GLY A 864 35.32 19.75 1.09
CA GLY A 864 34.29 20.58 0.43
C GLY A 864 33.63 19.91 -0.76
N SER A 865 34.25 18.92 -1.40
CA SER A 865 33.71 18.16 -2.54
C SER A 865 34.09 16.68 -2.45
N VAL A 866 33.44 15.86 -3.29
CA VAL A 866 33.76 14.40 -3.39
C VAL A 866 35.17 14.20 -3.92
N GLU A 867 35.57 14.97 -4.92
CA GLU A 867 36.87 14.88 -5.56
C GLU A 867 38.00 15.15 -4.54
N GLU A 868 37.89 16.25 -3.79
CA GLU A 868 38.85 16.58 -2.73
C GLU A 868 38.88 15.50 -1.61
N ALA A 869 37.71 14.95 -1.29
CA ALA A 869 37.60 13.89 -0.27
C ALA A 869 38.23 12.58 -0.77
N VAL A 870 38.07 12.21 -2.03
CA VAL A 870 38.70 11.04 -2.65
C VAL A 870 40.22 11.19 -2.70
N GLU A 871 40.75 12.35 -3.09
CA GLU A 871 42.19 12.63 -3.10
C GLU A 871 42.79 12.51 -1.69
N ALA A 872 42.09 13.09 -0.70
CA ALA A 872 42.53 12.99 0.70
C ALA A 872 42.49 11.55 1.22
N LEU A 873 41.44 10.81 0.89
CA LEU A 873 41.26 9.41 1.32
C LEU A 873 42.41 8.51 0.78
N ILE A 874 42.75 8.67 -0.50
CA ILE A 874 43.88 7.95 -1.13
C ILE A 874 45.19 8.35 -0.46
N GLY A 875 45.42 9.66 -0.25
CA GLY A 875 46.66 10.15 0.38
C GLY A 875 46.89 9.65 1.80
N GLU A 876 45.84 9.63 2.61
CA GLU A 876 45.86 9.13 4.01
C GLU A 876 45.97 7.60 4.07
N THR A 877 45.31 6.87 3.16
CA THR A 877 45.38 5.42 3.07
C THR A 877 46.81 4.96 2.74
N LEU A 878 47.51 5.64 1.81
CA LEU A 878 48.91 5.37 1.48
C LEU A 878 49.84 5.62 2.67
N GLN A 879 49.60 6.72 3.42
CA GLN A 879 50.41 7.02 4.62
C GLN A 879 50.17 5.99 5.76
N ALA A 880 48.92 5.54 5.93
CA ALA A 880 48.60 4.52 6.93
C ALA A 880 49.23 3.17 6.60
N THR A 881 49.28 2.83 5.33
CA THR A 881 49.97 1.60 4.86
C THR A 881 51.47 1.66 5.10
N GLU A 882 52.12 2.80 4.86
CA GLU A 882 53.54 3.01 5.14
C GLU A 882 53.88 3.01 6.65
N ALA A 883 52.99 3.51 7.49
CA ALA A 883 53.15 3.56 8.94
C ALA A 883 52.92 2.20 9.65
N GLY A 884 52.14 1.31 9.04
CA GLY A 884 51.84 -0.03 9.57
C GLY A 884 52.90 -1.08 9.31
N ASP A 885 53.91 -0.83 8.44
CA ASP A 885 54.89 -1.80 7.99
C ASP A 885 56.27 -1.48 8.50
N THR A 886 56.47 -1.51 9.83
CA THR A 886 57.84 -1.58 10.44
C THR A 886 58.18 -2.99 10.85
N GLN A 887 58.21 -3.95 9.93
CA GLN A 887 59.07 -5.14 9.93
C GLN A 887 59.65 -5.37 8.54
N PRO A 888 60.92 -5.58 8.37
CA PRO A 888 61.55 -5.72 7.05
C PRO A 888 61.21 -7.08 6.44
N VAL A 889 60.13 -7.10 5.62
CA VAL A 889 59.98 -8.18 4.65
C VAL A 889 60.56 -7.66 3.33
N THR A 890 61.51 -8.36 2.80
CA THR A 890 62.15 -8.11 1.50
C THR A 890 61.10 -8.06 0.43
N ALA A 891 60.94 -6.88 -0.20
CA ALA A 891 60.00 -6.62 -1.26
C ALA A 891 60.23 -7.57 -2.47
N PRO A 892 59.15 -8.09 -3.07
CA PRO A 892 59.25 -8.51 -4.47
C PRO A 892 59.29 -7.24 -5.34
N ASP A 893 60.18 -7.23 -6.33
CA ASP A 893 60.29 -6.18 -7.33
C ASP A 893 58.91 -5.89 -7.97
N VAL A 894 58.37 -4.74 -7.67
CA VAL A 894 57.23 -4.21 -8.41
C VAL A 894 57.74 -3.79 -9.79
N PRO A 895 57.17 -4.31 -10.87
CA PRO A 895 57.61 -3.89 -12.21
C PRO A 895 57.34 -2.40 -12.36
N SER A 896 58.35 -1.65 -12.81
CA SER A 896 58.27 -0.21 -13.10
C SER A 896 57.17 0.17 -14.10
N SER A 897 56.56 -0.82 -14.76
CA SER A 897 55.43 -0.65 -15.65
C SER A 897 54.10 -0.35 -14.91
N ALA A 898 53.93 -0.80 -13.66
CA ALA A 898 52.70 -0.52 -12.91
C ALA A 898 52.65 0.92 -12.38
N VAL A 899 53.81 1.45 -11.96
CA VAL A 899 53.99 2.86 -11.55
C VAL A 899 53.74 3.79 -12.74
N GLU A 900 54.24 3.41 -13.93
CA GLU A 900 54.02 4.17 -15.17
C GLU A 900 52.59 4.07 -15.69
N GLU A 901 51.82 3.06 -15.32
CA GLU A 901 50.37 2.97 -15.65
C GLU A 901 49.54 3.83 -14.73
N ILE A 902 49.86 3.89 -13.44
CA ILE A 902 49.23 4.76 -12.45
C ILE A 902 49.49 6.23 -12.78
N ASP A 903 50.75 6.59 -13.08
CA ASP A 903 51.12 7.94 -13.50
C ASP A 903 50.41 8.35 -14.81
N ARG A 904 50.20 7.39 -15.74
CA ARG A 904 49.42 7.67 -16.97
C ARG A 904 47.92 7.85 -16.69
N ALA A 905 47.35 7.06 -15.79
CA ALA A 905 45.96 7.19 -15.37
C ALA A 905 45.71 8.52 -14.64
N ILE A 906 46.63 8.93 -13.76
CA ILE A 906 46.61 10.22 -13.05
C ILE A 906 46.76 11.39 -14.05
N GLU A 907 47.61 11.28 -15.04
CA GLU A 907 47.76 12.30 -16.08
C GLU A 907 46.55 12.37 -17.03
N GLN A 908 45.88 11.25 -17.32
CA GLN A 908 44.64 11.23 -18.07
C GLN A 908 43.47 11.85 -17.28
N LEU A 909 43.43 11.61 -15.98
CA LEU A 909 42.42 12.25 -15.11
C LEU A 909 42.65 13.77 -15.05
N LYS A 910 43.89 14.21 -14.86
CA LYS A 910 44.24 15.62 -14.87
C LYS A 910 43.97 16.28 -16.24
N GLU A 911 44.13 15.55 -17.34
CA GLU A 911 43.86 16.04 -18.67
C GLU A 911 42.36 16.17 -18.91
N SER A 912 41.56 15.22 -18.41
CA SER A 912 40.08 15.28 -18.43
C SER A 912 39.55 16.44 -17.57
N ILE A 913 40.12 16.68 -16.39
CA ILE A 913 39.78 17.82 -15.52
C ILE A 913 40.13 19.15 -16.22
N ARG A 914 41.30 19.23 -16.86
CA ARG A 914 41.74 20.43 -17.59
C ARG A 914 40.88 20.70 -18.83
N ASP A 915 40.36 19.65 -19.47
CA ASP A 915 39.45 19.76 -20.59
C ASP A 915 38.06 20.24 -20.13
N LEU A 916 37.62 19.81 -18.95
CA LEU A 916 36.39 20.27 -18.30
C LEU A 916 36.53 21.77 -17.90
N GLU A 917 37.67 22.16 -17.27
CA GLU A 917 37.95 23.55 -16.92
C GLU A 917 38.01 24.46 -18.19
N ASN A 918 38.62 23.95 -19.25
CA ASN A 918 38.68 24.68 -20.54
C ASN A 918 37.31 24.74 -21.23
N ALA A 919 36.43 23.77 -21.04
CA ALA A 919 35.06 23.82 -21.53
C ALA A 919 34.23 24.81 -20.69
N LEU A 920 34.42 24.83 -19.38
CA LEU A 920 33.79 25.77 -18.45
C LEU A 920 34.22 27.23 -18.76
N ASP A 921 35.55 27.47 -18.99
CA ASP A 921 36.08 28.77 -19.37
C ASP A 921 35.55 29.26 -20.75
N ARG A 922 35.27 28.35 -21.67
CA ARG A 922 34.66 28.69 -22.96
C ARG A 922 33.19 29.05 -22.82
N LEU A 923 32.46 28.42 -21.89
CA LEU A 923 31.07 28.77 -21.59
C LEU A 923 30.97 30.12 -20.85
N THR A 924 31.92 30.41 -19.94
CA THR A 924 31.95 31.70 -19.20
C THR A 924 32.48 32.87 -20.03
N GLN A 925 33.21 32.64 -21.14
CA GLN A 925 33.68 33.70 -22.05
C GLN A 925 32.79 33.92 -23.29
N GLY A 926 31.68 33.12 -23.43
CA GLY A 926 30.69 33.29 -24.50
C GLY A 926 29.65 34.39 -24.27
N ASP A 927 29.61 34.98 -23.07
CA ASP A 927 28.65 36.04 -22.66
C ASP A 927 29.34 37.40 -22.41
N GLN A 928 30.10 37.88 -23.36
CA GLN A 928 30.48 39.32 -23.45
C GLN A 928 30.24 39.87 -24.86
#